data_bba1b1a78e39c0811b8ca6062c19da92
#
_entry.id   bba1b1a78e39c0811b8ca6062c19da92
#
_cell.length_a   1.000
_cell.length_b   1.000
_cell.length_c   1.000
_cell.angle_alpha   90.00
_cell.angle_beta   90.00
_cell.angle_gamma   90.00
#
_symmetry.space_group_name_H-M   'P 1'
#
loop_
_entity.id
_entity.type
_entity.pdbx_description
1 polymer ?
#
loop_
_entity_poly.entity_id
_entity_poly.type
_entity_poly.pdbx_seq_one_letter_code
_entity_poly.pdbx_strand_id
1 'polypeptide(L)'
;MKKIFLLSITTYLFFCCHLFAQNKKIKVACIGNSVTYGYRLKNPATESYPAQLQDMLGERYEVKNFGHSGATLLRKGHNPYYKTNEFREAIKLDADIAIIELGLNDTDPRDWNNYSNDFLGDYSWLIDTLRKVNPDMKIYTCLMTPIFHRHPRFRSGTRDWFWKIQNLIPEIAKVNHTGLIDLHAPFYFHPDLFADALHPNKEGAIIMARTVYSSITGDFGGLKVDGVFANDMVLQRSKPIPVFGTANANEEVIVRFSKQSKITRSSPDGKWKVVFNALPAGGPYTLMVKSKDKQIEFTNILMGDVWLCSGQSNMVFRLNQAYEGKSAIENSFNKNIRLFQLTAIEETNDVAWDSSVLNKVNKLQYFTGSWTTCKPENAATFSAIGYYFGKRIQKEENVPIGLIEVAVGGAPIVSFMDRHTMEKDPYLVNELYDWRNSDFIMPWVRERAKKNLELSNDPLQRHPYEPCYNYEAGISQFIHTPIKGIIWYQGESDAHNIDLYAYNFTQLVSSWRHLWKENLPFYFVQLSSIDRPSWPYFRNMQRKLSLEIPNTFMAISSDLGDSLNVHPTHKQPIGERLALLALKNTYHKNIVANGPTVQNVFQSGKEIEIDFKNAEKLKTRNNKPLTGFEVINEKGEIFSPKGEIKTNKVILYLDKKEKISKVLYAFQPFTRADLENEAGLPAGTFSYKLKQAGK
;
A
#
# COMPACT_ATOMS: atom_id res chain seq x y z
N MET A 1 -51.85 -17.98 64.74
CA MET A 1 -51.01 -16.77 64.66
C MET A 1 -49.50 -17.03 64.75
N LYS A 2 -48.98 -18.04 65.48
CA LYS A 2 -47.48 -18.29 65.56
C LYS A 2 -46.81 -18.85 64.30
N LYS A 3 -47.55 -19.50 63.37
CA LYS A 3 -46.94 -20.06 62.11
C LYS A 3 -46.82 -19.06 60.98
N ILE A 4 -47.61 -17.98 61.00
CA ILE A 4 -47.57 -16.94 59.97
C ILE A 4 -46.41 -15.96 60.24
N PHE A 5 -46.00 -15.77 61.49
CA PHE A 5 -44.89 -14.88 61.88
C PHE A 5 -43.46 -15.46 61.54
N LEU A 6 -43.37 -16.80 61.54
CA LEU A 6 -42.09 -17.45 61.20
C LEU A 6 -41.80 -17.44 59.69
N LEU A 7 -42.85 -17.48 58.84
CA LEU A 7 -42.74 -17.47 57.40
C LEU A 7 -42.37 -16.07 56.85
N SER A 8 -42.83 -15.00 57.50
CA SER A 8 -42.52 -13.61 57.09
C SER A 8 -41.06 -13.20 57.44
N ILE A 9 -40.52 -13.73 58.55
CA ILE A 9 -39.11 -13.44 58.94
C ILE A 9 -38.10 -14.16 58.04
N THR A 10 -38.44 -15.42 57.63
CA THR A 10 -37.53 -16.16 56.69
C THR A 10 -37.54 -15.57 55.28
N THR A 11 -38.69 -15.05 54.81
CA THR A 11 -38.79 -14.39 53.50
C THR A 11 -38.09 -13.03 53.50
N TYR A 12 -38.10 -12.30 54.61
CA TYR A 12 -37.42 -11.03 54.77
C TYR A 12 -35.88 -11.18 54.87
N LEU A 13 -35.40 -12.25 55.53
CA LEU A 13 -33.97 -12.59 55.58
C LEU A 13 -33.44 -13.06 54.24
N PHE A 14 -34.21 -13.77 53.42
CA PHE A 14 -33.82 -14.15 52.04
C PHE A 14 -33.81 -12.95 51.12
N PHE A 15 -34.69 -11.96 51.27
CA PHE A 15 -34.71 -10.73 50.49
C PHE A 15 -33.60 -9.76 50.89
N CYS A 16 -33.21 -9.69 52.14
CA CYS A 16 -32.08 -8.88 52.61
C CYS A 16 -30.72 -9.49 52.23
N CYS A 17 -30.57 -10.82 52.10
CA CYS A 17 -29.33 -11.43 51.64
C CYS A 17 -29.09 -11.23 50.14
N HIS A 18 -30.12 -10.90 49.36
CA HIS A 18 -29.93 -10.59 47.91
C HIS A 18 -29.57 -9.11 47.64
N LEU A 19 -29.68 -8.23 48.62
CA LEU A 19 -29.42 -6.79 48.49
C LEU A 19 -27.96 -6.38 48.86
N PHE A 20 -27.11 -7.31 49.31
CA PHE A 20 -25.72 -7.03 49.67
C PHE A 20 -24.67 -7.89 48.94
N ALA A 21 -25.01 -8.46 47.77
CA ALA A 21 -23.98 -8.84 46.87
C ALA A 21 -23.43 -7.56 46.22
N GLN A 22 -22.58 -6.81 46.92
CA GLN A 22 -21.74 -5.84 46.27
C GLN A 22 -21.04 -6.58 45.12
N ASN A 23 -21.47 -6.29 43.87
CA ASN A 23 -20.81 -6.86 42.69
C ASN A 23 -19.30 -6.52 42.78
N LYS A 24 -18.48 -7.50 43.18
CA LYS A 24 -17.01 -7.34 43.23
C LYS A 24 -16.57 -6.82 41.86
N LYS A 25 -15.96 -5.63 41.82
CA LYS A 25 -15.45 -5.05 40.58
C LYS A 25 -14.37 -5.97 39.99
N ILE A 26 -14.37 -6.10 38.69
CA ILE A 26 -13.33 -6.80 37.96
C ILE A 26 -12.10 -5.86 37.89
N LYS A 27 -11.01 -6.26 38.51
CA LYS A 27 -9.79 -5.46 38.60
C LYS A 27 -8.90 -5.70 37.37
N VAL A 28 -8.50 -4.62 36.71
CA VAL A 28 -7.64 -4.63 35.51
C VAL A 28 -6.35 -3.90 35.80
N ALA A 29 -5.22 -4.60 35.72
CA ALA A 29 -3.87 -4.04 35.84
C ALA A 29 -3.31 -3.75 34.45
N CYS A 30 -3.10 -2.48 34.11
CA CYS A 30 -2.39 -2.07 32.89
C CYS A 30 -0.90 -1.89 33.24
N ILE A 31 -0.11 -2.89 32.93
CA ILE A 31 1.33 -3.00 33.19
C ILE A 31 2.09 -2.55 31.94
N GLY A 32 3.06 -1.65 32.08
CA GLY A 32 3.79 -1.19 30.90
C GLY A 32 4.83 -0.12 31.15
N ASN A 33 5.22 0.51 30.07
CA ASN A 33 6.24 1.55 30.05
C ASN A 33 5.62 2.97 29.99
N SER A 34 6.31 3.93 29.36
CA SER A 34 5.85 5.31 29.18
C SER A 34 4.57 5.43 28.34
N VAL A 35 4.33 4.50 27.43
CA VAL A 35 3.09 4.47 26.62
C VAL A 35 1.90 4.17 27.52
N THR A 36 2.01 3.17 28.38
CA THR A 36 0.99 2.83 29.39
C THR A 36 0.81 3.95 30.41
N TYR A 37 1.90 4.56 30.88
CA TYR A 37 1.86 5.72 31.78
C TYR A 37 1.07 6.89 31.18
N GLY A 38 1.17 7.10 29.88
CA GLY A 38 0.61 8.25 29.18
C GLY A 38 1.58 9.44 29.12
N TYR A 39 2.86 9.15 28.90
CA TYR A 39 3.89 10.16 28.73
C TYR A 39 3.56 11.11 27.58
N ARG A 40 3.81 12.39 27.72
CA ARG A 40 3.47 13.47 26.78
C ARG A 40 1.98 13.86 26.71
N LEU A 41 1.07 13.17 27.35
CA LEU A 41 -0.30 13.60 27.50
C LEU A 41 -0.39 14.79 28.49
N LYS A 42 -1.34 15.71 28.28
CA LYS A 42 -1.52 16.87 29.17
C LYS A 42 -1.93 16.42 30.58
N ASN A 43 -2.82 15.45 30.65
CA ASN A 43 -3.28 14.87 31.91
C ASN A 43 -3.35 13.34 31.80
N PRO A 44 -2.25 12.61 32.10
CA PRO A 44 -2.24 11.14 32.03
C PRO A 44 -3.33 10.47 32.88
N ALA A 45 -3.74 11.08 33.99
CA ALA A 45 -4.79 10.53 34.87
C ALA A 45 -6.16 10.41 34.18
N THR A 46 -6.43 11.21 33.14
CA THR A 46 -7.70 11.19 32.39
C THR A 46 -7.54 10.89 30.91
N GLU A 47 -6.32 11.01 30.35
CA GLU A 47 -6.09 10.90 28.92
C GLU A 47 -5.30 9.65 28.52
N SER A 48 -4.62 8.97 29.47
CA SER A 48 -3.92 7.73 29.17
C SER A 48 -4.89 6.61 28.74
N TYR A 49 -4.38 5.60 28.00
CA TYR A 49 -5.26 4.51 27.57
C TYR A 49 -5.91 3.75 28.73
N PRO A 50 -5.26 3.54 29.91
CA PRO A 50 -5.94 2.92 31.05
C PRO A 50 -7.10 3.76 31.58
N ALA A 51 -6.95 5.09 31.61
CA ALA A 51 -8.04 5.98 32.01
C ALA A 51 -9.23 5.94 31.02
N GLN A 52 -8.93 6.03 29.73
CA GLN A 52 -9.94 5.89 28.65
C GLN A 52 -10.60 4.50 28.66
N LEU A 53 -9.84 3.44 28.98
CA LEU A 53 -10.36 2.09 29.14
C LEU A 53 -11.32 1.98 30.31
N GLN A 54 -11.03 2.64 31.45
CA GLN A 54 -11.96 2.71 32.59
C GLN A 54 -13.30 3.30 32.17
N ASP A 55 -13.28 4.40 31.42
CA ASP A 55 -14.50 5.06 30.95
C ASP A 55 -15.32 4.13 30.02
N MET A 56 -14.65 3.38 29.15
CA MET A 56 -15.32 2.44 28.23
C MET A 56 -15.88 1.21 28.94
N LEU A 57 -15.19 0.68 29.95
CA LEU A 57 -15.61 -0.51 30.69
C LEU A 57 -16.66 -0.22 31.75
N GLY A 58 -16.75 1.02 32.23
CA GLY A 58 -17.72 1.48 33.22
C GLY A 58 -17.46 0.95 34.64
N GLU A 59 -18.47 1.15 35.49
CA GLU A 59 -18.38 0.94 36.98
C GLU A 59 -18.16 -0.51 37.40
N ARG A 60 -18.45 -1.48 36.52
CA ARG A 60 -18.22 -2.90 36.78
C ARG A 60 -16.77 -3.26 36.88
N TYR A 61 -15.87 -2.42 36.34
CA TYR A 61 -14.43 -2.62 36.29
C TYR A 61 -13.73 -1.59 37.17
N GLU A 62 -12.53 -1.96 37.63
CA GLU A 62 -11.57 -1.08 38.27
C GLU A 62 -10.26 -1.19 37.51
N VAL A 63 -9.97 -0.19 36.64
CA VAL A 63 -8.74 -0.16 35.83
C VAL A 63 -7.67 0.66 36.52
N LYS A 64 -6.49 0.09 36.71
CA LYS A 64 -5.32 0.76 37.32
C LYS A 64 -4.17 0.86 36.33
N ASN A 65 -3.57 2.04 36.29
CA ASN A 65 -2.38 2.32 35.48
C ASN A 65 -1.12 2.04 36.28
N PHE A 66 -0.35 1.05 35.85
CA PHE A 66 0.97 0.67 36.38
C PHE A 66 2.08 0.86 35.35
N GLY A 67 1.95 1.84 34.48
CA GLY A 67 2.97 2.25 33.52
C GLY A 67 4.11 2.98 34.21
N HIS A 68 5.37 2.58 33.93
CA HIS A 68 6.58 3.25 34.40
C HIS A 68 7.44 3.72 33.23
N SER A 69 7.63 5.04 33.11
CA SER A 69 8.36 5.63 31.98
C SER A 69 9.80 5.13 31.92
N GLY A 70 10.20 4.64 30.73
CA GLY A 70 11.54 4.08 30.50
C GLY A 70 11.73 2.64 30.94
N ALA A 71 10.70 1.99 31.50
CA ALA A 71 10.83 0.61 32.01
C ALA A 71 11.13 -0.39 30.88
N THR A 72 12.08 -1.29 31.16
CA THR A 72 12.41 -2.45 30.33
C THR A 72 11.77 -3.72 30.87
N LEU A 73 11.44 -4.65 29.98
CA LEU A 73 11.06 -6.00 30.37
C LEU A 73 12.28 -6.78 30.89
N LEU A 74 13.41 -6.67 30.19
CA LEU A 74 14.65 -7.34 30.53
C LEU A 74 15.04 -7.02 31.97
N ARG A 75 15.19 -8.06 32.80
CA ARG A 75 15.52 -7.94 34.25
C ARG A 75 16.95 -7.43 34.49
N LYS A 76 17.82 -7.61 33.50
CA LYS A 76 19.20 -7.06 33.49
C LYS A 76 19.26 -5.72 32.73
N GLY A 77 18.15 -5.23 32.19
CA GLY A 77 18.08 -3.98 31.46
C GLY A 77 18.44 -2.77 32.32
N HIS A 78 18.62 -1.62 31.71
CA HIS A 78 19.04 -0.39 32.38
C HIS A 78 17.99 0.18 33.35
N ASN A 79 16.68 -0.13 33.14
CA ASN A 79 15.57 0.29 34.00
C ASN A 79 14.50 -0.82 34.10
N PRO A 80 14.80 -1.94 34.79
CA PRO A 80 13.93 -3.11 34.77
C PRO A 80 12.62 -2.87 35.52
N TYR A 81 11.50 -3.17 34.89
CA TYR A 81 10.15 -2.96 35.41
C TYR A 81 9.93 -3.60 36.79
N TYR A 82 10.46 -4.81 37.04
CA TYR A 82 10.27 -5.52 38.28
C TYR A 82 10.86 -4.83 39.52
N LYS A 83 11.74 -3.82 39.36
CA LYS A 83 12.31 -3.01 40.43
C LYS A 83 11.50 -1.76 40.78
N THR A 84 10.47 -1.44 39.97
CA THR A 84 9.68 -0.22 40.13
C THR A 84 8.65 -0.32 41.26
N ASN A 85 8.12 0.82 41.71
CA ASN A 85 7.00 0.86 42.63
C ASN A 85 5.70 0.35 41.94
N GLU A 86 5.51 0.70 40.70
CA GLU A 86 4.35 0.30 39.86
C GLU A 86 4.25 -1.22 39.79
N PHE A 87 5.38 -1.93 39.66
CA PHE A 87 5.36 -3.39 39.73
C PHE A 87 4.86 -3.90 41.06
N ARG A 88 5.38 -3.34 42.20
CA ARG A 88 4.95 -3.74 43.54
C ARG A 88 3.47 -3.49 43.78
N GLU A 89 2.96 -2.36 43.35
CA GLU A 89 1.53 -2.03 43.46
C GLU A 89 0.67 -2.89 42.53
N ALA A 90 1.13 -3.23 41.31
CA ALA A 90 0.43 -4.16 40.43
C ALA A 90 0.26 -5.55 41.06
N ILE A 91 1.31 -6.06 41.75
CA ILE A 91 1.25 -7.32 42.49
C ILE A 91 0.23 -7.24 43.64
N LYS A 92 0.20 -6.11 44.41
CA LYS A 92 -0.73 -5.94 45.56
C LYS A 92 -2.19 -5.80 45.11
N LEU A 93 -2.45 -5.34 43.89
CA LEU A 93 -3.81 -5.16 43.39
C LEU A 93 -4.59 -6.49 43.38
N ASP A 94 -3.93 -7.61 43.21
CA ASP A 94 -4.59 -8.92 43.01
C ASP A 94 -5.65 -8.83 41.90
N ALA A 95 -5.14 -8.54 40.68
CA ALA A 95 -6.00 -8.25 39.55
C ALA A 95 -6.65 -9.50 38.96
N ASP A 96 -7.83 -9.34 38.39
CA ASP A 96 -8.54 -10.38 37.62
C ASP A 96 -8.04 -10.43 36.16
N ILE A 97 -7.55 -9.28 35.64
CA ILE A 97 -7.03 -9.13 34.28
C ILE A 97 -5.73 -8.34 34.32
N ALA A 98 -4.70 -8.79 33.61
CA ALA A 98 -3.46 -8.05 33.41
C ALA A 98 -3.21 -7.81 31.90
N ILE A 99 -2.88 -6.57 31.54
CA ILE A 99 -2.49 -6.14 30.20
C ILE A 99 -1.00 -5.76 30.28
N ILE A 100 -0.14 -6.44 29.52
CA ILE A 100 1.30 -6.23 29.58
C ILE A 100 1.78 -5.61 28.27
N GLU A 101 2.18 -4.33 28.31
CA GLU A 101 2.75 -3.55 27.21
C GLU A 101 4.20 -3.18 27.55
N LEU A 102 5.13 -4.13 27.37
CA LEU A 102 6.57 -3.99 27.60
C LEU A 102 7.37 -4.48 26.40
N GLY A 103 8.63 -4.08 26.30
CA GLY A 103 9.55 -4.43 25.22
C GLY A 103 10.07 -3.23 24.41
N LEU A 104 9.33 -2.11 24.43
CA LEU A 104 9.68 -0.94 23.64
C LEU A 104 11.03 -0.32 24.06
N ASN A 105 11.30 -0.20 25.35
CA ASN A 105 12.56 0.33 25.87
C ASN A 105 13.72 -0.68 25.79
N ASP A 106 13.40 -1.96 25.67
CA ASP A 106 14.37 -3.03 25.47
C ASP A 106 15.10 -2.93 24.11
N THR A 107 14.58 -2.12 23.19
CA THR A 107 15.26 -1.74 21.94
C THR A 107 16.48 -0.82 22.15
N ASP A 108 16.79 -0.42 23.39
CA ASP A 108 17.99 0.36 23.69
C ASP A 108 19.27 -0.47 23.44
N PRO A 109 20.34 0.12 22.88
CA PRO A 109 21.61 -0.57 22.69
C PRO A 109 22.23 -1.16 23.95
N ARG A 110 21.94 -0.59 25.12
CA ARG A 110 22.40 -1.10 26.44
C ARG A 110 21.71 -2.41 26.83
N ASP A 111 20.52 -2.67 26.31
CA ASP A 111 19.66 -3.77 26.70
C ASP A 111 19.66 -4.90 25.67
N TRP A 112 19.06 -4.67 24.50
CA TRP A 112 18.85 -5.73 23.51
C TRP A 112 20.14 -6.38 23.03
N ASN A 113 21.15 -5.58 22.75
CA ASN A 113 22.41 -6.09 22.25
C ASN A 113 23.14 -7.02 23.24
N ASN A 114 22.89 -6.83 24.52
CA ASN A 114 23.56 -7.57 25.59
C ASN A 114 22.72 -8.72 26.14
N TYR A 115 21.38 -8.60 26.14
CA TYR A 115 20.50 -9.49 26.91
C TYR A 115 19.34 -10.04 26.10
N SER A 116 19.35 -9.94 24.76
CA SER A 116 18.26 -10.39 23.88
C SER A 116 17.84 -11.86 24.12
N ASN A 117 18.77 -12.73 24.47
CA ASN A 117 18.48 -14.14 24.75
C ASN A 117 17.67 -14.36 26.02
N ASP A 118 17.66 -13.40 26.94
CA ASP A 118 16.91 -13.49 28.19
C ASP A 118 15.45 -13.07 28.03
N PHE A 119 15.09 -12.39 26.93
CA PHE A 119 13.80 -11.70 26.76
C PHE A 119 12.59 -12.62 26.95
N LEU A 120 12.56 -13.77 26.29
CA LEU A 120 11.47 -14.74 26.42
C LEU A 120 11.38 -15.27 27.87
N GLY A 121 12.51 -15.61 28.47
CA GLY A 121 12.57 -16.10 29.86
C GLY A 121 12.11 -15.05 30.87
N ASP A 122 12.53 -13.81 30.71
CA ASP A 122 12.16 -12.70 31.59
C ASP A 122 10.66 -12.34 31.45
N TYR A 123 10.12 -12.44 30.23
CA TYR A 123 8.68 -12.24 30.01
C TYR A 123 7.86 -13.35 30.68
N SER A 124 8.28 -14.62 30.49
CA SER A 124 7.63 -15.76 31.15
C SER A 124 7.70 -15.65 32.67
N TRP A 125 8.83 -15.21 33.20
CA TRP A 125 8.98 -14.96 34.63
C TRP A 125 7.98 -13.90 35.16
N LEU A 126 7.75 -12.82 34.42
CA LEU A 126 6.78 -11.79 34.82
C LEU A 126 5.36 -12.37 34.85
N ILE A 127 4.97 -13.13 33.80
CA ILE A 127 3.68 -13.80 33.72
C ILE A 127 3.47 -14.78 34.88
N ASP A 128 4.47 -15.61 35.17
CA ASP A 128 4.42 -16.59 36.29
C ASP A 128 4.35 -15.89 37.66
N THR A 129 4.99 -14.73 37.79
CA THR A 129 4.92 -13.94 39.02
C THR A 129 3.50 -13.41 39.23
N LEU A 130 2.84 -12.93 38.20
CA LEU A 130 1.43 -12.49 38.27
C LEU A 130 0.50 -13.66 38.60
N ARG A 131 0.67 -14.83 37.98
CA ARG A 131 -0.13 -16.03 38.22
C ARG A 131 0.06 -16.61 39.64
N LYS A 132 1.20 -16.41 40.25
CA LYS A 132 1.40 -16.79 41.68
C LYS A 132 0.55 -15.98 42.63
N VAL A 133 0.18 -14.73 42.25
CA VAL A 133 -0.72 -13.88 43.01
C VAL A 133 -2.17 -14.31 42.79
N ASN A 134 -2.57 -14.44 41.54
CA ASN A 134 -3.91 -14.89 41.16
C ASN A 134 -3.79 -15.93 40.02
N PRO A 135 -3.95 -17.24 40.34
CA PRO A 135 -3.89 -18.30 39.35
C PRO A 135 -4.95 -18.21 38.23
N ASP A 136 -6.09 -17.57 38.50
CA ASP A 136 -7.20 -17.40 37.57
C ASP A 136 -7.08 -16.11 36.73
N MET A 137 -5.99 -15.33 36.92
CA MET A 137 -5.78 -14.07 36.23
C MET A 137 -5.73 -14.27 34.71
N LYS A 138 -6.57 -13.55 34.00
CA LYS A 138 -6.50 -13.48 32.53
C LYS A 138 -5.39 -12.51 32.13
N ILE A 139 -4.37 -13.02 31.49
CA ILE A 139 -3.21 -12.21 31.07
C ILE A 139 -3.21 -12.03 29.58
N TYR A 140 -2.97 -10.78 29.14
CA TYR A 140 -2.79 -10.40 27.74
C TYR A 140 -1.41 -9.79 27.58
N THR A 141 -0.65 -10.29 26.60
CA THR A 141 0.59 -9.68 26.12
C THR A 141 0.26 -8.80 24.91
N CYS A 142 0.91 -7.65 24.80
CA CYS A 142 0.62 -6.70 23.73
C CYS A 142 1.75 -6.66 22.71
N LEU A 143 1.45 -6.67 21.42
CA LEU A 143 2.36 -6.15 20.41
C LEU A 143 2.63 -4.68 20.72
N MET A 144 3.88 -4.26 20.57
CA MET A 144 4.29 -2.88 20.88
C MET A 144 3.68 -1.90 19.88
N THR A 145 3.40 -0.67 20.34
CA THR A 145 3.11 0.44 19.44
C THR A 145 4.32 0.73 18.54
N PRO A 146 4.12 1.24 17.29
CA PRO A 146 5.25 1.48 16.39
C PRO A 146 6.20 2.57 16.90
N ILE A 147 7.48 2.45 16.55
CA ILE A 147 8.46 3.55 16.59
C ILE A 147 8.57 4.08 15.16
N PHE A 148 8.34 5.38 14.95
CA PHE A 148 8.39 5.96 13.62
C PHE A 148 9.77 6.57 13.29
N HIS A 149 10.05 6.68 12.00
CA HIS A 149 11.33 7.14 11.44
C HIS A 149 11.85 8.46 11.99
N ARG A 150 10.99 9.36 12.49
CA ARG A 150 11.38 10.65 13.09
C ARG A 150 12.02 10.51 14.47
N HIS A 151 11.85 9.36 15.15
CA HIS A 151 12.47 9.14 16.46
C HIS A 151 13.99 8.94 16.32
N PRO A 152 14.83 9.59 17.18
CA PRO A 152 16.29 9.49 17.07
C PRO A 152 16.82 8.06 17.11
N ARG A 153 16.24 7.18 17.91
CA ARG A 153 16.64 5.77 18.00
C ARG A 153 16.38 4.98 16.71
N PHE A 154 15.45 5.40 15.87
CA PHE A 154 15.13 4.69 14.64
C PHE A 154 16.34 4.57 13.71
N ARG A 155 17.25 5.56 13.74
CA ARG A 155 18.48 5.56 12.94
C ARG A 155 19.61 4.71 13.53
N SER A 156 19.54 4.36 14.81
CA SER A 156 20.60 3.65 15.54
C SER A 156 20.47 2.12 15.52
N GLY A 157 19.75 1.54 14.56
CA GLY A 157 19.49 0.10 14.48
C GLY A 157 18.34 -0.39 15.36
N THR A 158 17.74 0.48 16.18
CA THR A 158 16.58 0.19 17.05
C THR A 158 15.41 -0.41 16.26
N ARG A 159 15.20 0.00 15.02
CA ARG A 159 14.15 -0.53 14.13
C ARG A 159 14.27 -2.04 13.92
N ASP A 160 15.49 -2.57 13.76
CA ASP A 160 15.71 -4.01 13.55
C ASP A 160 15.45 -4.79 14.83
N TRP A 161 15.83 -4.24 15.98
CA TRP A 161 15.56 -4.82 17.30
C TRP A 161 14.09 -4.75 17.67
N PHE A 162 13.42 -3.65 17.32
CA PHE A 162 11.97 -3.51 17.43
C PHE A 162 11.24 -4.67 16.74
N TRP A 163 11.58 -4.96 15.48
CA TRP A 163 10.95 -6.05 14.75
C TRP A 163 11.30 -7.43 15.28
N LYS A 164 12.51 -7.61 15.83
CA LYS A 164 12.88 -8.85 16.52
C LYS A 164 12.02 -9.08 17.76
N ILE A 165 11.85 -8.06 18.60
CA ILE A 165 10.99 -8.14 19.80
C ILE A 165 9.54 -8.36 19.38
N GLN A 166 9.05 -7.60 18.40
CA GLN A 166 7.69 -7.69 17.88
C GLN A 166 7.33 -9.10 17.41
N ASN A 167 8.29 -9.80 16.79
CA ASN A 167 8.11 -11.18 16.34
C ASN A 167 8.17 -12.21 17.48
N LEU A 168 8.81 -11.90 18.61
CA LEU A 168 8.87 -12.79 19.79
C LEU A 168 7.58 -12.73 20.62
N ILE A 169 6.88 -11.61 20.68
CA ILE A 169 5.69 -11.44 21.52
C ILE A 169 4.58 -12.47 21.22
N PRO A 170 4.23 -12.80 19.96
CA PRO A 170 3.27 -13.86 19.67
C PRO A 170 3.71 -15.25 20.13
N GLU A 171 5.03 -15.53 20.08
CA GLU A 171 5.61 -16.77 20.59
C GLU A 171 5.49 -16.83 22.12
N ILE A 172 5.81 -15.73 22.80
CA ILE A 172 5.63 -15.57 24.25
C ILE A 172 4.18 -15.82 24.64
N ALA A 173 3.23 -15.21 23.93
CA ALA A 173 1.80 -15.40 24.15
C ALA A 173 1.41 -16.88 24.05
N LYS A 174 1.89 -17.56 23.02
CA LYS A 174 1.63 -18.99 22.77
C LYS A 174 2.21 -19.89 23.86
N VAL A 175 3.49 -19.70 24.18
CA VAL A 175 4.18 -20.54 25.17
C VAL A 175 3.59 -20.37 26.57
N ASN A 176 3.18 -19.14 26.92
CA ASN A 176 2.64 -18.82 28.23
C ASN A 176 1.11 -18.89 28.27
N HIS A 177 0.43 -19.32 27.23
CA HIS A 177 -1.03 -19.40 27.16
C HIS A 177 -1.72 -18.09 27.57
N THR A 178 -1.24 -16.94 27.09
CA THR A 178 -1.86 -15.62 27.31
C THR A 178 -2.68 -15.21 26.07
N GLY A 179 -3.58 -14.24 26.25
CA GLY A 179 -4.17 -13.52 25.13
C GLY A 179 -3.11 -12.65 24.44
N LEU A 180 -3.32 -12.32 23.16
CA LEU A 180 -2.49 -11.40 22.41
C LEU A 180 -3.33 -10.20 21.97
N ILE A 181 -2.87 -8.99 22.28
CA ILE A 181 -3.48 -7.73 21.81
C ILE A 181 -2.55 -7.07 20.81
N ASP A 182 -3.06 -6.78 19.64
CA ASP A 182 -2.32 -6.07 18.60
C ASP A 182 -2.45 -4.54 18.79
N LEU A 183 -1.47 -3.94 19.48
CA LEU A 183 -1.36 -2.48 19.60
C LEU A 183 -0.48 -1.86 18.49
N HIS A 184 -0.03 -2.65 17.52
CA HIS A 184 0.79 -2.17 16.41
C HIS A 184 -0.05 -1.81 15.17
N ALA A 185 -0.85 -2.75 14.68
CA ALA A 185 -1.59 -2.59 13.43
C ALA A 185 -2.49 -1.34 13.39
N PRO A 186 -3.23 -0.97 14.45
CA PRO A 186 -4.07 0.23 14.43
C PRO A 186 -3.32 1.54 14.22
N PHE A 187 -2.00 1.54 14.45
CA PHE A 187 -1.17 2.74 14.41
C PHE A 187 -0.17 2.77 13.27
N TYR A 188 0.12 1.64 12.65
CA TYR A 188 1.25 1.53 11.74
C TYR A 188 1.16 2.48 10.55
N PHE A 189 -0.05 2.84 10.14
CA PHE A 189 -0.31 3.81 9.10
C PHE A 189 -0.60 5.24 9.62
N HIS A 190 -0.41 5.49 10.93
CA HIS A 190 -0.74 6.74 11.59
C HIS A 190 0.44 7.39 12.32
N PRO A 191 1.53 7.75 11.62
CA PRO A 191 2.64 8.48 12.25
C PRO A 191 2.24 9.88 12.76
N ASP A 192 1.12 10.41 12.29
CA ASP A 192 0.48 11.66 12.71
C ASP A 192 0.00 11.63 14.16
N LEU A 193 -0.31 10.47 14.71
CA LEU A 193 -0.74 10.31 16.09
C LEU A 193 0.42 10.31 17.12
N PHE A 194 1.67 10.43 16.68
CA PHE A 194 2.88 10.30 17.49
C PHE A 194 3.77 11.53 17.37
N ALA A 195 3.53 12.54 18.19
CA ALA A 195 4.21 13.83 18.09
C ALA A 195 5.74 13.73 18.20
N ASP A 196 6.25 12.87 19.05
CA ASP A 196 7.68 12.56 19.19
C ASP A 196 8.10 11.26 18.50
N ALA A 197 7.24 10.71 17.64
CA ALA A 197 7.43 9.47 16.90
C ALA A 197 7.52 8.19 17.74
N LEU A 198 7.11 8.25 19.02
CA LEU A 198 7.17 7.13 19.97
C LEU A 198 5.91 7.03 20.85
N HIS A 199 5.41 8.17 21.34
CA HIS A 199 4.31 8.21 22.29
C HIS A 199 3.02 8.65 21.60
N PRO A 200 1.93 7.87 21.70
CA PRO A 200 0.65 8.25 21.13
C PRO A 200 0.07 9.49 21.82
N ASN A 201 -0.52 10.38 21.03
CA ASN A 201 -1.28 11.50 21.54
C ASN A 201 -2.61 11.05 22.16
N LYS A 202 -3.47 11.98 22.61
CA LYS A 202 -4.77 11.66 23.22
C LYS A 202 -5.66 10.81 22.30
N GLU A 203 -5.73 11.10 21.00
CA GLU A 203 -6.49 10.32 20.05
C GLU A 203 -5.92 8.90 19.91
N GLY A 204 -4.60 8.77 19.85
CA GLY A 204 -3.91 7.49 19.90
C GLY A 204 -4.22 6.69 21.17
N ALA A 205 -4.24 7.35 22.34
CA ALA A 205 -4.60 6.70 23.61
C ALA A 205 -6.05 6.16 23.59
N ILE A 206 -6.99 6.85 22.96
CA ILE A 206 -8.38 6.37 22.77
C ILE A 206 -8.42 5.13 21.87
N ILE A 207 -7.63 5.11 20.78
CA ILE A 207 -7.52 3.95 19.89
C ILE A 207 -6.94 2.74 20.65
N MET A 208 -5.89 2.93 21.46
CA MET A 208 -5.36 1.88 22.34
C MET A 208 -6.42 1.34 23.29
N ALA A 209 -7.12 2.23 24.01
CA ALA A 209 -8.17 1.86 24.95
C ALA A 209 -9.25 1.03 24.26
N ARG A 210 -9.70 1.42 23.09
CA ARG A 210 -10.70 0.68 22.28
C ARG A 210 -10.20 -0.69 21.87
N THR A 211 -8.93 -0.80 21.45
CA THR A 211 -8.32 -2.08 21.07
C THR A 211 -8.27 -3.04 22.27
N VAL A 212 -7.87 -2.54 23.43
CA VAL A 212 -7.85 -3.31 24.67
C VAL A 212 -9.28 -3.66 25.12
N TYR A 213 -10.21 -2.71 25.07
CA TYR A 213 -11.63 -2.95 25.37
C TYR A 213 -12.20 -4.11 24.55
N SER A 214 -12.03 -4.06 23.23
CA SER A 214 -12.51 -5.11 22.34
C SER A 214 -11.89 -6.47 22.67
N SER A 215 -10.60 -6.51 23.02
CA SER A 215 -9.90 -7.75 23.37
C SER A 215 -10.37 -8.35 24.70
N ILE A 216 -10.70 -7.50 25.70
CA ILE A 216 -11.19 -7.94 27.01
C ILE A 216 -12.64 -8.41 26.92
N THR A 217 -13.49 -7.66 26.22
CA THR A 217 -14.94 -7.90 26.17
C THR A 217 -15.35 -8.86 25.06
N GLY A 218 -14.50 -9.01 24.05
CA GLY A 218 -14.82 -9.72 22.81
C GLY A 218 -15.75 -8.95 21.88
N ASP A 219 -16.06 -7.68 22.19
CA ASP A 219 -16.92 -6.82 21.37
C ASP A 219 -16.11 -6.05 20.32
N PHE A 220 -16.22 -6.45 19.06
CA PHE A 220 -15.61 -5.80 17.90
C PHE A 220 -16.65 -5.07 17.03
N GLY A 221 -17.84 -4.79 17.59
CA GLY A 221 -18.92 -4.09 16.91
C GLY A 221 -19.71 -4.98 15.94
N GLY A 222 -19.72 -6.29 16.18
CA GLY A 222 -20.49 -7.29 15.44
C GLY A 222 -19.99 -7.56 14.03
N LEU A 223 -20.80 -8.29 13.24
CA LEU A 223 -20.43 -8.70 11.89
C LEU A 223 -20.21 -7.52 10.95
N LYS A 224 -19.04 -7.50 10.29
CA LYS A 224 -18.69 -6.62 9.20
C LYS A 224 -17.95 -7.42 8.13
N VAL A 225 -18.12 -7.05 6.87
CA VAL A 225 -17.34 -7.54 5.74
C VAL A 225 -16.39 -6.43 5.31
N ASP A 226 -15.18 -6.78 4.88
CA ASP A 226 -14.18 -5.78 4.48
C ASP A 226 -14.70 -4.90 3.32
N GLY A 227 -14.26 -3.63 3.30
CA GLY A 227 -14.77 -2.61 2.36
C GLY A 227 -14.46 -2.86 0.88
N VAL A 228 -13.58 -3.81 0.57
CA VAL A 228 -13.31 -4.20 -0.84
C VAL A 228 -14.46 -4.99 -1.46
N PHE A 229 -15.34 -5.57 -0.64
CA PHE A 229 -16.51 -6.32 -1.10
C PHE A 229 -17.72 -5.40 -1.24
N ALA A 230 -18.31 -5.39 -2.42
CA ALA A 230 -19.45 -4.55 -2.75
C ALA A 230 -20.32 -5.19 -3.85
N ASN A 231 -21.49 -4.61 -4.09
CA ASN A 231 -22.28 -4.93 -5.28
C ASN A 231 -21.48 -4.60 -6.54
N ASP A 232 -21.80 -5.26 -7.63
CA ASP A 232 -21.19 -5.03 -8.97
C ASP A 232 -19.68 -5.37 -9.06
N MET A 233 -19.05 -5.91 -8.02
CA MET A 233 -17.63 -6.22 -8.03
C MET A 233 -17.25 -7.33 -9.03
N VAL A 234 -15.97 -7.33 -9.45
CA VAL A 234 -15.35 -8.47 -10.11
C VAL A 234 -14.36 -9.11 -9.15
N LEU A 235 -14.46 -10.42 -8.99
CA LEU A 235 -13.46 -11.24 -8.29
C LEU A 235 -12.57 -11.97 -9.29
N GLN A 236 -11.30 -12.14 -8.96
CA GLN A 236 -10.32 -12.77 -9.85
C GLN A 236 -10.65 -14.23 -10.10
N ARG A 237 -10.95 -14.58 -11.37
CA ARG A 237 -11.18 -15.96 -11.83
C ARG A 237 -9.95 -16.83 -11.68
N SER A 238 -10.17 -18.15 -11.61
CA SER A 238 -9.12 -19.19 -11.62
C SER A 238 -8.10 -19.08 -10.48
N LYS A 239 -8.46 -18.34 -9.42
CA LYS A 239 -7.69 -18.22 -8.17
C LYS A 239 -8.61 -18.50 -6.97
N PRO A 240 -8.07 -18.96 -5.82
CA PRO A 240 -8.83 -19.06 -4.58
C PRO A 240 -9.49 -17.72 -4.24
N ILE A 241 -10.72 -17.75 -3.72
CA ILE A 241 -11.52 -16.55 -3.46
C ILE A 241 -11.55 -16.33 -1.93
N PRO A 242 -10.67 -15.47 -1.37
CA PRO A 242 -10.73 -15.09 0.03
C PRO A 242 -11.92 -14.15 0.28
N VAL A 243 -12.67 -14.40 1.35
CA VAL A 243 -13.69 -13.48 1.88
C VAL A 243 -13.40 -13.32 3.37
N PHE A 244 -13.35 -12.08 3.85
CA PHE A 244 -12.89 -11.76 5.18
C PHE A 244 -13.58 -10.53 5.75
N GLY A 245 -13.42 -10.34 7.05
CA GLY A 245 -13.99 -9.22 7.79
C GLY A 245 -13.79 -9.35 9.29
N THR A 246 -14.66 -8.70 10.07
CA THR A 246 -14.67 -8.76 11.53
C THR A 246 -16.04 -9.18 12.08
N ALA A 247 -16.04 -9.77 13.27
CA ALA A 247 -17.23 -10.08 14.07
C ALA A 247 -16.80 -10.05 15.54
N ASN A 248 -17.74 -10.19 16.47
CA ASN A 248 -17.36 -10.35 17.87
C ASN A 248 -16.54 -11.64 18.07
N ALA A 249 -15.69 -11.66 19.08
CA ALA A 249 -14.77 -12.78 19.32
C ALA A 249 -15.50 -14.12 19.41
N ASN A 250 -14.94 -15.15 18.79
CA ASN A 250 -15.49 -16.52 18.75
C ASN A 250 -16.92 -16.64 18.16
N GLU A 251 -17.36 -15.66 17.41
CA GLU A 251 -18.67 -15.63 16.77
C GLU A 251 -18.66 -16.48 15.50
N GLU A 252 -19.68 -17.31 15.32
CA GLU A 252 -19.81 -18.12 14.11
C GLU A 252 -20.23 -17.24 12.93
N VAL A 253 -19.53 -17.41 11.81
CA VAL A 253 -19.79 -16.70 10.55
C VAL A 253 -20.00 -17.72 9.43
N ILE A 254 -21.15 -17.63 8.78
CA ILE A 254 -21.54 -18.44 7.63
C ILE A 254 -21.41 -17.60 6.38
N VAL A 255 -20.64 -18.08 5.42
CA VAL A 255 -20.44 -17.39 4.14
C VAL A 255 -20.88 -18.28 2.99
N ARG A 256 -21.72 -17.76 2.10
CA ARG A 256 -22.19 -18.47 0.91
C ARG A 256 -21.83 -17.69 -0.35
N PHE A 257 -21.25 -18.38 -1.29
CA PHE A 257 -20.88 -17.81 -2.61
C PHE A 257 -21.11 -18.84 -3.70
N SER A 258 -21.91 -18.50 -4.71
CA SER A 258 -22.33 -19.46 -5.75
C SER A 258 -22.97 -20.69 -5.09
N LYS A 259 -22.52 -21.90 -5.43
CA LYS A 259 -22.96 -23.17 -4.86
C LYS A 259 -22.16 -23.61 -3.63
N GLN A 260 -21.22 -22.79 -3.17
CA GLN A 260 -20.33 -23.12 -2.05
C GLN A 260 -20.80 -22.45 -0.77
N SER A 261 -20.67 -23.16 0.35
CA SER A 261 -20.93 -22.64 1.70
C SER A 261 -19.75 -22.96 2.61
N LYS A 262 -19.30 -22.00 3.40
CA LYS A 262 -18.23 -22.14 4.38
C LYS A 262 -18.71 -21.62 5.74
N ILE A 263 -18.29 -22.27 6.79
CA ILE A 263 -18.50 -21.85 8.17
C ILE A 263 -17.14 -21.62 8.81
N THR A 264 -16.98 -20.54 9.53
CA THR A 264 -15.80 -20.22 10.32
C THR A 264 -16.19 -19.60 11.65
N ARG A 265 -15.24 -19.43 12.55
CA ARG A 265 -15.39 -18.61 13.76
C ARG A 265 -14.41 -17.46 13.70
N SER A 266 -14.82 -16.29 14.15
CA SER A 266 -13.91 -15.17 14.36
C SER A 266 -12.88 -15.54 15.43
N SER A 267 -11.66 -15.12 15.22
CA SER A 267 -10.56 -15.25 16.16
C SER A 267 -10.78 -14.37 17.41
N PRO A 268 -9.98 -14.54 18.48
CA PRO A 268 -10.08 -13.69 19.67
C PRO A 268 -9.88 -12.19 19.39
N ASP A 269 -9.20 -11.82 18.30
CA ASP A 269 -9.05 -10.43 17.82
C ASP A 269 -10.16 -9.99 16.85
N GLY A 270 -11.26 -10.75 16.80
CA GLY A 270 -12.47 -10.43 16.04
C GLY A 270 -12.38 -10.66 14.53
N LYS A 271 -11.24 -11.11 13.97
CA LYS A 271 -11.07 -11.32 12.53
C LYS A 271 -11.65 -12.67 12.10
N TRP A 272 -12.26 -12.70 10.94
CA TRP A 272 -12.68 -13.95 10.30
C TRP A 272 -12.29 -13.97 8.82
N LYS A 273 -12.04 -15.17 8.31
CA LYS A 273 -11.71 -15.41 6.90
C LYS A 273 -12.19 -16.78 6.47
N VAL A 274 -12.71 -16.86 5.25
CA VAL A 274 -12.94 -18.10 4.50
C VAL A 274 -12.26 -17.99 3.15
N VAL A 275 -11.97 -19.14 2.53
CA VAL A 275 -11.40 -19.19 1.19
C VAL A 275 -12.21 -20.17 0.35
N PHE A 276 -12.91 -19.68 -0.66
CA PHE A 276 -13.63 -20.53 -1.61
C PHE A 276 -12.71 -21.07 -2.70
N ASN A 277 -13.12 -22.18 -3.30
CA ASN A 277 -12.45 -22.73 -4.47
C ASN A 277 -12.58 -21.76 -5.64
N ALA A 278 -11.54 -21.77 -6.49
CA ALA A 278 -11.53 -20.99 -7.71
C ALA A 278 -12.73 -21.27 -8.61
N LEU A 279 -13.25 -20.24 -9.25
CA LEU A 279 -14.31 -20.35 -10.26
C LEU A 279 -13.80 -19.86 -11.62
N PRO A 280 -14.34 -20.39 -12.72
CA PRO A 280 -14.10 -19.87 -14.06
C PRO A 280 -14.79 -18.50 -14.23
N ALA A 281 -14.54 -17.83 -15.36
CA ALA A 281 -15.26 -16.61 -15.73
C ALA A 281 -16.78 -16.87 -15.78
N GLY A 282 -17.55 -15.92 -15.28
CA GLY A 282 -19.03 -16.03 -15.27
C GLY A 282 -19.71 -15.15 -14.27
N GLY A 283 -20.96 -15.40 -14.02
CA GLY A 283 -21.86 -14.65 -13.15
C GLY A 283 -23.15 -14.23 -13.86
N PRO A 284 -24.00 -13.41 -13.23
CA PRO A 284 -23.77 -12.80 -11.91
C PRO A 284 -23.94 -13.78 -10.74
N TYR A 285 -23.18 -13.57 -9.68
CA TYR A 285 -23.25 -14.30 -8.42
C TYR A 285 -23.68 -13.39 -7.27
N THR A 286 -24.09 -14.03 -6.16
CA THR A 286 -24.38 -13.38 -4.89
C THR A 286 -23.45 -13.91 -3.82
N LEU A 287 -22.88 -13.02 -3.02
CA LEU A 287 -22.12 -13.31 -1.81
C LEU A 287 -22.99 -12.95 -0.58
N MET A 288 -23.26 -13.94 0.26
CA MET A 288 -23.99 -13.75 1.50
C MET A 288 -23.11 -14.10 2.69
N VAL A 289 -23.08 -13.20 3.68
CA VAL A 289 -22.36 -13.37 4.94
C VAL A 289 -23.36 -13.22 6.09
N LYS A 290 -23.44 -14.20 6.97
CA LYS A 290 -24.38 -14.21 8.08
C LYS A 290 -23.69 -14.55 9.39
N SER A 291 -24.03 -13.85 10.46
CA SER A 291 -23.71 -14.22 11.83
C SER A 291 -24.86 -13.81 12.74
N LYS A 292 -25.33 -14.74 13.60
CA LYS A 292 -26.52 -14.55 14.42
C LYS A 292 -27.71 -13.99 13.59
N ASP A 293 -28.24 -12.83 13.97
CA ASP A 293 -29.38 -12.19 13.30
C ASP A 293 -28.96 -11.23 12.16
N LYS A 294 -27.64 -10.99 12.00
CA LYS A 294 -27.15 -10.06 10.97
C LYS A 294 -26.77 -10.81 9.70
N GLN A 295 -27.32 -10.34 8.59
CA GLN A 295 -26.96 -10.80 7.24
C GLN A 295 -26.53 -9.61 6.38
N ILE A 296 -25.46 -9.81 5.63
CA ILE A 296 -24.91 -8.87 4.65
C ILE A 296 -24.90 -9.59 3.30
N GLU A 297 -25.37 -8.94 2.26
CA GLU A 297 -25.46 -9.52 0.93
C GLU A 297 -24.90 -8.56 -0.11
N PHE A 298 -24.10 -9.10 -1.04
CA PHE A 298 -23.60 -8.41 -2.21
C PHE A 298 -24.06 -9.14 -3.45
N THR A 299 -24.60 -8.39 -4.42
CA THR A 299 -25.22 -8.93 -5.63
C THR A 299 -24.46 -8.52 -6.88
N ASN A 300 -24.84 -9.11 -8.01
CA ASN A 300 -24.31 -8.80 -9.34
C ASN A 300 -22.77 -8.95 -9.44
N ILE A 301 -22.21 -9.93 -8.71
CA ILE A 301 -20.77 -10.20 -8.70
C ILE A 301 -20.39 -10.99 -9.95
N LEU A 302 -19.31 -10.61 -10.60
CA LEU A 302 -18.76 -11.33 -11.74
C LEU A 302 -17.42 -12.00 -11.36
N MET A 303 -17.16 -13.15 -11.95
CA MET A 303 -15.83 -13.77 -11.94
C MET A 303 -15.14 -13.40 -13.26
N GLY A 304 -14.02 -12.72 -13.17
CA GLY A 304 -13.30 -12.20 -14.33
C GLY A 304 -11.84 -11.90 -14.03
N ASP A 305 -11.19 -11.11 -14.83
CA ASP A 305 -9.82 -10.67 -14.59
C ASP A 305 -9.80 -9.27 -13.99
N VAL A 306 -9.13 -9.14 -12.83
CA VAL A 306 -9.04 -7.90 -12.08
C VAL A 306 -7.67 -7.25 -12.30
N TRP A 307 -7.65 -6.01 -12.74
CA TRP A 307 -6.44 -5.24 -13.02
C TRP A 307 -6.35 -3.99 -12.15
N LEU A 308 -5.18 -3.75 -11.57
CA LEU A 308 -4.88 -2.53 -10.85
C LEU A 308 -4.29 -1.50 -11.81
N CYS A 309 -4.93 -0.33 -11.92
CA CYS A 309 -4.50 0.83 -12.68
C CYS A 309 -3.97 1.88 -11.70
N SER A 310 -2.65 2.11 -11.67
CA SER A 310 -2.06 2.99 -10.67
C SER A 310 -0.99 3.91 -11.27
N GLY A 311 -0.65 4.98 -10.54
CA GLY A 311 0.32 5.98 -10.95
C GLY A 311 -0.09 7.40 -10.64
N GLN A 312 0.24 8.35 -11.53
CA GLN A 312 -0.06 9.77 -11.32
C GLN A 312 -1.02 10.34 -12.37
N SER A 313 -1.00 11.64 -12.60
CA SER A 313 -1.98 12.38 -13.41
C SER A 313 -2.26 11.78 -14.80
N ASN A 314 -1.28 11.21 -15.49
CA ASN A 314 -1.49 10.56 -16.76
C ASN A 314 -2.29 9.26 -16.68
N MET A 315 -2.27 8.58 -15.51
CA MET A 315 -3.17 7.46 -15.20
C MET A 315 -4.56 7.96 -14.79
N VAL A 316 -4.63 9.03 -13.96
CA VAL A 316 -5.90 9.68 -13.56
C VAL A 316 -6.64 10.30 -14.76
N PHE A 317 -5.94 10.68 -15.84
CA PHE A 317 -6.49 11.42 -16.98
C PHE A 317 -7.78 10.78 -17.47
N ARG A 318 -8.87 11.54 -17.34
CA ARG A 318 -10.25 11.04 -17.50
C ARG A 318 -10.62 10.83 -18.96
N LEU A 319 -11.52 9.89 -19.24
CA LEU A 319 -11.95 9.59 -20.61
C LEU A 319 -12.61 10.79 -21.28
N ASN A 320 -13.37 11.62 -20.54
CA ASN A 320 -13.99 12.83 -21.08
C ASN A 320 -12.99 13.93 -21.47
N GLN A 321 -11.74 13.84 -21.05
CA GLN A 321 -10.65 14.76 -21.39
C GLN A 321 -9.81 14.24 -22.58
N ALA A 322 -9.96 12.96 -22.94
CA ALA A 322 -9.17 12.33 -23.98
C ALA A 322 -9.62 12.76 -25.39
N TYR A 323 -8.67 12.73 -26.33
CA TYR A 323 -8.99 12.86 -27.75
C TYR A 323 -10.00 11.79 -28.17
N GLU A 324 -11.06 12.17 -28.87
CA GLU A 324 -12.18 11.29 -29.21
C GLU A 324 -12.92 10.68 -28.00
N GLY A 325 -12.71 11.22 -26.81
CA GLY A 325 -13.32 10.74 -25.56
C GLY A 325 -14.85 10.73 -25.60
N LYS A 326 -15.47 11.72 -26.21
CA LYS A 326 -16.94 11.80 -26.36
C LYS A 326 -17.50 10.56 -27.07
N SER A 327 -16.97 10.22 -28.24
CA SER A 327 -17.39 9.03 -29.00
C SER A 327 -17.12 7.72 -28.21
N ALA A 328 -15.99 7.66 -27.49
CA ALA A 328 -15.67 6.51 -26.64
C ALA A 328 -16.68 6.34 -25.51
N ILE A 329 -17.13 7.44 -24.88
CA ILE A 329 -18.15 7.46 -23.82
C ILE A 329 -19.50 7.02 -24.34
N GLU A 330 -19.97 7.57 -25.44
CA GLU A 330 -21.25 7.19 -26.07
C GLU A 330 -21.32 5.67 -26.32
N ASN A 331 -20.19 5.05 -26.66
CA ASN A 331 -20.05 3.62 -26.96
C ASN A 331 -19.44 2.80 -25.81
N SER A 332 -19.51 3.28 -24.56
CA SER A 332 -18.81 2.65 -23.42
C SER A 332 -19.61 1.59 -22.69
N PHE A 333 -20.95 1.53 -22.89
CA PHE A 333 -21.77 0.59 -22.15
C PHE A 333 -21.30 -0.86 -22.36
N ASN A 334 -20.87 -1.49 -21.27
CA ASN A 334 -20.47 -2.89 -21.26
C ASN A 334 -20.72 -3.50 -19.88
N LYS A 335 -21.70 -4.40 -19.80
CA LYS A 335 -22.05 -5.09 -18.55
C LYS A 335 -20.95 -6.02 -18.01
N ASN A 336 -19.98 -6.39 -18.84
CA ASN A 336 -18.86 -7.22 -18.48
C ASN A 336 -17.60 -6.43 -18.10
N ILE A 337 -17.65 -5.11 -18.11
CA ILE A 337 -16.58 -4.26 -17.57
C ILE A 337 -17.12 -3.58 -16.30
N ARG A 338 -16.36 -3.67 -15.23
CA ARG A 338 -16.66 -3.03 -13.95
C ARG A 338 -15.50 -2.13 -13.55
N LEU A 339 -15.85 -0.99 -13.02
CA LEU A 339 -14.93 0.07 -12.65
C LEU A 339 -14.99 0.30 -11.14
N PHE A 340 -13.84 0.27 -10.50
CA PHE A 340 -13.65 0.71 -9.11
C PHE A 340 -12.70 1.89 -9.14
N GLN A 341 -13.24 3.09 -9.06
CA GLN A 341 -12.44 4.31 -9.05
C GLN A 341 -12.29 4.81 -7.62
N LEU A 342 -11.07 4.89 -7.12
CA LEU A 342 -10.76 5.64 -5.91
C LEU A 342 -10.58 7.12 -6.28
N THR A 343 -11.65 7.88 -6.10
CA THR A 343 -11.66 9.32 -6.35
C THR A 343 -11.16 10.08 -5.14
N ALA A 344 -10.20 10.96 -5.34
CA ALA A 344 -9.74 11.90 -4.33
C ALA A 344 -10.88 12.81 -3.88
N ILE A 345 -11.02 13.05 -2.57
CA ILE A 345 -12.02 13.99 -2.03
C ILE A 345 -11.71 15.44 -2.38
N GLU A 346 -10.44 15.74 -2.66
CA GLU A 346 -9.96 17.03 -3.18
C GLU A 346 -8.74 16.77 -4.07
N GLU A 347 -8.63 17.47 -5.18
CA GLU A 347 -7.49 17.34 -6.08
C GLU A 347 -6.26 18.07 -5.49
N THR A 348 -5.06 17.53 -5.78
CA THR A 348 -3.78 18.13 -5.40
C THR A 348 -3.43 19.30 -6.32
N ASN A 349 -4.35 20.26 -6.49
CA ASN A 349 -4.14 21.48 -7.25
C ASN A 349 -3.41 22.53 -6.42
N ASP A 350 -3.07 23.67 -7.00
CA ASP A 350 -2.39 24.76 -6.33
C ASP A 350 -3.38 25.64 -5.50
N VAL A 351 -4.06 25.01 -4.56
CA VAL A 351 -5.07 25.60 -3.65
C VAL A 351 -4.85 25.12 -2.22
N ALA A 352 -5.22 25.95 -1.25
CA ALA A 352 -5.23 25.57 0.16
C ALA A 352 -6.46 24.70 0.46
N TRP A 353 -6.26 23.63 1.24
CA TRP A 353 -7.34 22.73 1.66
C TRP A 353 -7.99 23.19 2.95
N ASP A 354 -9.31 23.04 3.03
CA ASP A 354 -10.05 23.33 4.26
C ASP A 354 -9.81 22.28 5.35
N SER A 355 -10.24 22.60 6.57
CA SER A 355 -10.06 21.72 7.72
C SER A 355 -10.77 20.37 7.61
N SER A 356 -11.87 20.29 6.85
CA SER A 356 -12.60 19.03 6.63
C SER A 356 -11.75 18.06 5.77
N VAL A 357 -11.15 18.57 4.69
CA VAL A 357 -10.23 17.81 3.85
C VAL A 357 -9.00 17.38 4.64
N LEU A 358 -8.35 18.33 5.36
CA LEU A 358 -7.17 18.06 6.18
C LEU A 358 -7.42 16.95 7.21
N ASN A 359 -8.55 17.00 7.92
CA ASN A 359 -8.93 15.96 8.90
C ASN A 359 -9.17 14.60 8.27
N LYS A 360 -9.79 14.53 7.10
CA LYS A 360 -10.01 13.25 6.38
C LYS A 360 -8.70 12.66 5.88
N VAL A 361 -7.79 13.50 5.42
CA VAL A 361 -6.45 13.06 4.98
C VAL A 361 -5.67 12.42 6.12
N ASN A 362 -5.67 12.99 7.33
CA ASN A 362 -5.05 12.37 8.50
C ASN A 362 -5.67 11.01 8.85
N LYS A 363 -6.98 10.85 8.62
CA LYS A 363 -7.71 9.58 8.86
C LYS A 363 -7.57 8.56 7.71
N LEU A 364 -6.71 8.79 6.74
CA LEU A 364 -6.57 7.99 5.52
C LEU A 364 -7.88 7.87 4.70
N GLN A 365 -8.78 8.85 4.85
CA GLN A 365 -10.06 8.95 4.15
C GLN A 365 -9.96 9.91 2.95
N TYR A 366 -8.80 9.93 2.30
CA TYR A 366 -8.57 10.77 1.12
C TYR A 366 -9.31 10.28 -0.11
N PHE A 367 -9.61 8.99 -0.17
CA PHE A 367 -10.31 8.39 -1.30
C PHE A 367 -11.74 7.99 -0.96
N THR A 368 -12.61 8.12 -1.94
CA THR A 368 -13.95 7.52 -1.94
C THR A 368 -14.12 6.71 -3.22
N GLY A 369 -14.81 5.58 -3.15
CA GLY A 369 -15.03 4.76 -4.34
C GLY A 369 -15.91 3.56 -4.07
N SER A 370 -16.46 3.03 -5.15
CA SER A 370 -17.23 1.78 -5.15
C SER A 370 -17.19 1.15 -6.53
N TRP A 371 -17.51 -0.14 -6.61
CA TRP A 371 -17.69 -0.82 -7.88
C TRP A 371 -18.92 -0.29 -8.64
N THR A 372 -18.76 -0.07 -9.92
CA THR A 372 -19.85 0.33 -10.83
C THR A 372 -19.77 -0.43 -12.15
N THR A 373 -20.92 -0.65 -12.79
CA THR A 373 -20.96 -1.14 -14.17
C THR A 373 -20.41 -0.06 -15.10
N CYS A 374 -19.63 -0.45 -16.13
CA CYS A 374 -19.18 0.47 -17.16
C CYS A 374 -20.37 0.98 -17.98
N LYS A 375 -20.83 2.19 -17.67
CA LYS A 375 -21.84 2.97 -18.36
C LYS A 375 -21.25 4.32 -18.76
N PRO A 376 -21.86 5.06 -19.69
CA PRO A 376 -21.33 6.36 -20.14
C PRO A 376 -20.97 7.31 -19.00
N GLU A 377 -21.81 7.44 -17.98
CA GLU A 377 -21.60 8.30 -16.83
C GLU A 377 -20.38 7.89 -16.00
N ASN A 378 -20.16 6.59 -15.79
CA ASN A 378 -19.04 6.08 -14.99
C ASN A 378 -17.73 6.03 -15.81
N ALA A 379 -17.83 5.70 -17.09
CA ALA A 379 -16.67 5.67 -18.00
C ALA A 379 -16.09 7.07 -18.23
N ALA A 380 -16.94 8.10 -18.29
CA ALA A 380 -16.54 9.48 -18.56
C ALA A 380 -15.50 10.00 -17.55
N THR A 381 -15.64 9.63 -16.28
CA THR A 381 -14.78 10.08 -15.18
C THR A 381 -13.66 9.09 -14.83
N PHE A 382 -13.65 7.91 -15.44
CA PHE A 382 -12.63 6.89 -15.20
C PHE A 382 -11.35 7.15 -16.00
N SER A 383 -10.22 6.55 -15.58
CA SER A 383 -8.96 6.56 -16.32
C SER A 383 -9.15 6.19 -17.79
N ALA A 384 -8.80 7.09 -18.70
CA ALA A 384 -8.87 6.81 -20.13
C ALA A 384 -7.99 5.61 -20.52
N ILE A 385 -6.77 5.55 -19.99
CA ILE A 385 -5.83 4.44 -20.24
C ILE A 385 -6.38 3.13 -19.69
N GLY A 386 -6.87 3.14 -18.45
CA GLY A 386 -7.51 1.97 -17.82
C GLY A 386 -8.72 1.49 -18.63
N TYR A 387 -9.59 2.41 -19.08
CA TYR A 387 -10.75 2.10 -19.89
C TYR A 387 -10.38 1.44 -21.22
N TYR A 388 -9.48 2.05 -22.01
CA TYR A 388 -9.09 1.49 -23.32
C TYR A 388 -8.35 0.16 -23.17
N PHE A 389 -7.52 0.02 -22.14
CA PHE A 389 -6.88 -1.26 -21.78
C PHE A 389 -7.92 -2.34 -21.49
N GLY A 390 -8.84 -2.08 -20.56
CA GLY A 390 -9.87 -3.05 -20.17
C GLY A 390 -10.83 -3.40 -21.29
N LYS A 391 -11.25 -2.41 -22.10
CA LYS A 391 -12.08 -2.61 -23.28
C LYS A 391 -11.42 -3.54 -24.30
N ARG A 392 -10.12 -3.35 -24.56
CA ARG A 392 -9.38 -4.22 -25.49
C ARG A 392 -9.23 -5.63 -24.93
N ILE A 393 -8.87 -5.81 -23.67
CA ILE A 393 -8.76 -7.15 -23.04
C ILE A 393 -10.12 -7.84 -23.04
N GLN A 394 -11.19 -7.15 -22.67
CA GLN A 394 -12.54 -7.73 -22.65
C GLN A 394 -12.98 -8.23 -24.02
N LYS A 395 -12.68 -7.44 -25.07
CA LYS A 395 -12.99 -7.80 -26.45
C LYS A 395 -12.26 -9.08 -26.92
N GLU A 396 -10.97 -9.21 -26.57
CA GLU A 396 -10.12 -10.30 -27.04
C GLU A 396 -10.29 -11.61 -26.23
N GLU A 397 -10.56 -11.49 -24.93
CA GLU A 397 -10.70 -12.62 -24.02
C GLU A 397 -12.15 -13.04 -23.79
N ASN A 398 -13.10 -12.18 -24.10
CA ASN A 398 -14.54 -12.38 -23.89
C ASN A 398 -14.88 -12.83 -22.44
N VAL A 399 -14.23 -12.24 -21.46
CA VAL A 399 -14.45 -12.47 -20.02
C VAL A 399 -14.76 -11.18 -19.29
N PRO A 400 -15.42 -11.21 -18.14
CA PRO A 400 -15.57 -10.02 -17.31
C PRO A 400 -14.21 -9.42 -16.92
N ILE A 401 -14.16 -8.08 -16.89
CA ILE A 401 -12.96 -7.32 -16.51
C ILE A 401 -13.32 -6.36 -15.38
N GLY A 402 -12.56 -6.43 -14.28
CA GLY A 402 -12.58 -5.46 -13.20
C GLY A 402 -11.35 -4.55 -13.29
N LEU A 403 -11.57 -3.24 -13.29
CA LEU A 403 -10.52 -2.24 -13.30
C LEU A 403 -10.55 -1.46 -11.98
N ILE A 404 -9.49 -1.53 -11.20
CA ILE A 404 -9.33 -0.79 -9.96
C ILE A 404 -8.37 0.36 -10.22
N GLU A 405 -8.83 1.61 -10.09
CA GLU A 405 -8.00 2.80 -10.24
C GLU A 405 -7.60 3.35 -8.87
N VAL A 406 -6.28 3.42 -8.63
CA VAL A 406 -5.67 4.09 -7.49
C VAL A 406 -4.53 4.95 -8.00
N ALA A 407 -4.81 6.21 -8.31
CA ALA A 407 -3.84 7.13 -8.87
C ALA A 407 -4.05 8.55 -8.33
N VAL A 408 -2.97 9.34 -8.22
CA VAL A 408 -3.02 10.72 -7.70
C VAL A 408 -2.19 11.64 -8.58
N GLY A 409 -2.80 12.75 -9.01
CA GLY A 409 -2.12 13.77 -9.80
C GLY A 409 -0.88 14.32 -9.07
N GLY A 410 0.29 14.29 -9.73
CA GLY A 410 1.53 14.82 -9.17
C GLY A 410 2.19 13.96 -8.09
N ALA A 411 1.66 12.82 -7.73
CA ALA A 411 2.21 11.99 -6.67
C ALA A 411 3.59 11.40 -7.06
N PRO A 412 4.62 11.52 -6.19
CA PRO A 412 5.90 10.84 -6.39
C PRO A 412 5.77 9.35 -6.12
N ILE A 413 6.67 8.56 -6.70
CA ILE A 413 6.65 7.09 -6.60
C ILE A 413 6.66 6.59 -5.15
N VAL A 414 7.39 7.25 -4.26
CA VAL A 414 7.52 6.86 -2.84
C VAL A 414 6.20 6.89 -2.08
N SER A 415 5.21 7.64 -2.55
CA SER A 415 3.88 7.68 -1.93
C SER A 415 3.09 6.38 -2.11
N PHE A 416 3.47 5.54 -3.07
CA PHE A 416 2.88 4.22 -3.35
C PHE A 416 3.68 3.05 -2.75
N MET A 417 4.80 3.33 -2.06
CA MET A 417 5.61 2.32 -1.38
C MET A 417 4.96 1.90 -0.07
N ASP A 418 5.06 0.61 0.29
CA ASP A 418 4.69 0.19 1.63
C ASP A 418 5.73 0.63 2.68
N ARG A 419 5.25 1.00 3.86
CA ARG A 419 6.08 1.52 4.94
C ARG A 419 7.17 0.54 5.41
N HIS A 420 6.85 -0.74 5.48
CA HIS A 420 7.79 -1.75 5.95
C HIS A 420 9.00 -1.88 5.03
N THR A 421 8.77 -1.88 3.72
CA THR A 421 9.85 -1.86 2.71
C THR A 421 10.70 -0.61 2.87
N MET A 422 10.08 0.57 3.00
CA MET A 422 10.83 1.82 3.16
C MET A 422 11.64 1.86 4.46
N GLU A 423 11.08 1.40 5.56
CA GLU A 423 11.77 1.41 6.86
C GLU A 423 12.93 0.43 6.93
N LYS A 424 12.84 -0.72 6.25
CA LYS A 424 13.89 -1.75 6.27
C LYS A 424 15.01 -1.50 5.26
N ASP A 425 14.71 -0.83 4.18
CA ASP A 425 15.71 -0.56 3.15
C ASP A 425 16.68 0.54 3.59
N PRO A 426 18.02 0.32 3.48
CA PRO A 426 19.01 1.28 3.97
C PRO A 426 19.05 2.60 3.19
N TYR A 427 18.52 2.63 1.99
CA TYR A 427 18.43 3.84 1.16
C TYR A 427 17.06 4.51 1.28
N LEU A 428 15.97 3.74 1.11
CA LEU A 428 14.60 4.26 1.14
C LEU A 428 14.22 4.88 2.48
N VAL A 429 14.77 4.38 3.58
CA VAL A 429 14.51 4.92 4.92
C VAL A 429 14.83 6.41 5.01
N ASN A 430 15.78 6.90 4.22
CA ASN A 430 16.14 8.32 4.19
C ASN A 430 15.07 9.18 3.51
N GLU A 431 14.30 8.63 2.58
CA GLU A 431 13.21 9.34 1.90
C GLU A 431 12.00 9.57 2.82
N LEU A 432 11.87 8.85 3.94
CA LEU A 432 10.85 9.07 4.95
C LEU A 432 11.08 10.36 5.76
N TYR A 433 12.34 10.85 5.83
CA TYR A 433 12.68 11.99 6.67
C TYR A 433 12.40 13.30 5.95
N ASP A 434 11.68 14.18 6.64
CA ASP A 434 11.46 15.58 6.26
C ASP A 434 11.18 15.78 4.76
N TRP A 435 10.33 14.93 4.20
CA TRP A 435 10.06 14.88 2.76
C TRP A 435 9.63 16.21 2.17
N ARG A 436 9.03 17.12 2.98
CA ARG A 436 8.59 18.45 2.55
C ARG A 436 9.75 19.39 2.24
N ASN A 437 10.94 19.12 2.77
CA ASN A 437 12.15 19.92 2.57
C ASN A 437 13.26 19.13 1.89
N SER A 438 13.08 17.84 1.65
CA SER A 438 14.07 16.93 1.07
C SER A 438 14.15 17.05 -0.44
N ASP A 439 15.38 17.06 -0.99
CA ASP A 439 15.64 17.06 -2.44
C ASP A 439 15.37 15.70 -3.11
N PHE A 440 15.01 14.67 -2.34
CA PHE A 440 14.46 13.44 -2.90
C PHE A 440 13.12 13.68 -3.60
N ILE A 441 12.37 14.69 -3.16
CA ILE A 441 11.09 15.09 -3.75
C ILE A 441 11.28 16.35 -4.58
N MET A 442 10.77 16.34 -5.81
CA MET A 442 10.87 17.46 -6.76
C MET A 442 10.34 18.78 -6.16
N PRO A 443 11.01 19.93 -6.38
CA PRO A 443 10.62 21.19 -5.75
C PRO A 443 9.14 21.56 -5.91
N TRP A 444 8.60 21.52 -7.14
CA TRP A 444 7.21 21.87 -7.40
C TRP A 444 6.20 20.96 -6.69
N VAL A 445 6.56 19.67 -6.43
CA VAL A 445 5.74 18.73 -5.65
C VAL A 445 5.66 19.18 -4.20
N ARG A 446 6.81 19.58 -3.63
CA ARG A 446 6.89 20.13 -2.26
C ARG A 446 6.13 21.45 -2.11
N GLU A 447 6.28 22.35 -3.08
CA GLU A 447 5.59 23.65 -3.10
C GLU A 447 4.08 23.49 -3.19
N ARG A 448 3.59 22.60 -4.04
CA ARG A 448 2.16 22.28 -4.15
C ARG A 448 1.63 21.68 -2.85
N ALA A 449 2.34 20.71 -2.27
CA ALA A 449 1.96 20.15 -0.97
C ALA A 449 1.93 21.25 0.12
N LYS A 450 2.92 22.15 0.16
CA LYS A 450 2.93 23.28 1.06
C LYS A 450 1.70 24.17 0.89
N LYS A 451 1.28 24.41 -0.37
CA LYS A 451 0.07 25.19 -0.66
C LYS A 451 -1.19 24.49 -0.18
N ASN A 452 -1.34 23.18 -0.46
CA ASN A 452 -2.48 22.41 0.02
C ASN A 452 -2.60 22.41 1.53
N LEU A 453 -1.48 22.41 2.26
CA LEU A 453 -1.42 22.38 3.72
C LEU A 453 -1.35 23.75 4.40
N GLU A 454 -1.50 24.85 3.66
CA GLU A 454 -1.31 26.23 4.17
C GLU A 454 -2.20 26.56 5.37
N LEU A 455 -3.40 25.98 5.45
CA LEU A 455 -4.35 26.19 6.54
C LEU A 455 -4.20 25.20 7.70
N SER A 456 -3.26 24.26 7.62
CA SER A 456 -3.00 23.31 8.72
C SER A 456 -2.02 23.90 9.73
N ASN A 457 -2.40 23.84 11.01
CA ASN A 457 -1.50 24.11 12.13
C ASN A 457 -0.84 22.82 12.68
N ASP A 458 -1.16 21.66 12.12
CA ASP A 458 -0.59 20.40 12.56
C ASP A 458 0.76 20.15 11.84
N PRO A 459 1.89 20.11 12.56
CA PRO A 459 3.19 19.81 11.97
C PRO A 459 3.27 18.40 11.36
N LEU A 460 2.36 17.52 11.75
CA LEU A 460 2.27 16.13 11.31
C LEU A 460 1.17 15.90 10.27
N GLN A 461 0.57 16.98 9.77
CA GLN A 461 -0.47 16.88 8.76
C GLN A 461 -0.03 16.01 7.60
N ARG A 462 -0.82 14.97 7.31
CA ARG A 462 -0.57 14.03 6.21
C ARG A 462 -0.90 14.66 4.85
N HIS A 463 -0.30 14.11 3.79
CA HIS A 463 -0.54 14.55 2.41
C HIS A 463 -0.37 13.40 1.41
N PRO A 464 -1.14 13.31 0.30
CA PRO A 464 -1.01 12.25 -0.73
C PRO A 464 0.37 12.18 -1.42
N TYR A 465 1.21 13.20 -1.28
CA TYR A 465 2.59 13.18 -1.77
C TYR A 465 3.59 12.67 -0.73
N GLU A 466 3.14 12.49 0.50
CA GLU A 466 3.97 11.92 1.57
C GLU A 466 4.38 10.48 1.24
N PRO A 467 5.61 10.08 1.50
CA PRO A 467 6.01 8.67 1.39
C PRO A 467 5.03 7.73 2.09
N CYS A 468 4.67 6.65 1.42
CA CYS A 468 3.72 5.62 1.83
C CYS A 468 2.23 6.00 1.77
N TYR A 469 1.85 7.26 1.68
CA TYR A 469 0.45 7.67 1.88
C TYR A 469 -0.54 7.00 0.93
N ASN A 470 -0.26 6.98 -0.39
CA ASN A 470 -1.18 6.40 -1.38
C ASN A 470 -1.24 4.87 -1.29
N TYR A 471 -0.17 4.24 -0.78
CA TYR A 471 -0.22 2.84 -0.40
C TYR A 471 -1.16 2.64 0.79
N GLU A 472 -0.98 3.41 1.87
CA GLU A 472 -1.72 3.28 3.13
C GLU A 472 -3.21 3.60 2.97
N ALA A 473 -3.55 4.69 2.27
CA ALA A 473 -4.93 5.13 2.07
C ALA A 473 -5.65 4.41 0.91
N GLY A 474 -4.90 3.86 -0.07
CA GLY A 474 -5.48 3.34 -1.31
C GLY A 474 -5.15 1.88 -1.59
N ILE A 475 -3.87 1.55 -1.82
CA ILE A 475 -3.44 0.23 -2.31
C ILE A 475 -3.65 -0.88 -1.27
N SER A 476 -3.37 -0.60 0.01
CA SER A 476 -3.31 -1.59 1.09
C SER A 476 -4.60 -2.40 1.24
N GLN A 477 -5.76 -1.82 0.96
CA GLN A 477 -7.05 -2.49 1.05
C GLN A 477 -7.21 -3.64 0.04
N PHE A 478 -6.45 -3.64 -1.06
CA PHE A 478 -6.57 -4.66 -2.12
C PHE A 478 -5.57 -5.80 -2.01
N ILE A 479 -4.52 -5.71 -1.18
CA ILE A 479 -3.43 -6.71 -1.13
C ILE A 479 -3.89 -8.12 -0.72
N HIS A 480 -5.05 -8.23 -0.07
CA HIS A 480 -5.62 -9.51 0.35
C HIS A 480 -6.56 -10.12 -0.69
N THR A 481 -6.82 -9.43 -1.79
CA THR A 481 -7.64 -9.90 -2.91
C THR A 481 -6.77 -10.22 -4.11
N PRO A 482 -6.94 -11.39 -4.75
CA PRO A 482 -6.18 -11.73 -5.95
C PRO A 482 -6.50 -10.77 -7.10
N ILE A 483 -5.47 -10.43 -7.87
CA ILE A 483 -5.58 -9.65 -9.11
C ILE A 483 -4.85 -10.37 -10.26
N LYS A 484 -5.09 -9.95 -11.49
CA LYS A 484 -4.43 -10.49 -12.69
C LYS A 484 -3.09 -9.84 -12.96
N GLY A 485 -2.96 -8.54 -12.68
CA GLY A 485 -1.75 -7.78 -12.92
C GLY A 485 -1.96 -6.28 -12.70
N ILE A 486 -0.93 -5.51 -13.01
CA ILE A 486 -0.85 -4.08 -12.73
C ILE A 486 -0.52 -3.33 -14.01
N ILE A 487 -1.22 -2.21 -14.28
CA ILE A 487 -0.81 -1.19 -15.24
C ILE A 487 -0.43 0.09 -14.52
N TRP A 488 0.72 0.68 -14.91
CA TRP A 488 1.36 1.79 -14.19
C TRP A 488 1.76 2.92 -15.12
N TYR A 489 1.37 4.16 -14.78
CA TYR A 489 1.85 5.35 -15.49
C TYR A 489 2.25 6.43 -14.50
N GLN A 490 3.55 6.56 -14.26
CA GLN A 490 4.14 7.50 -13.32
C GLN A 490 5.60 7.75 -13.69
N GLY A 491 6.17 8.85 -13.22
CA GLY A 491 7.59 9.20 -13.38
C GLY A 491 7.81 10.69 -13.55
N GLU A 492 6.80 11.46 -13.95
CA GLU A 492 6.91 12.88 -14.22
C GLU A 492 7.30 13.69 -12.98
N SER A 493 6.89 13.24 -11.80
CA SER A 493 7.19 13.85 -10.50
C SER A 493 8.56 13.46 -9.95
N ASP A 494 9.26 12.51 -10.59
CA ASP A 494 10.54 11.95 -10.14
C ASP A 494 11.67 12.12 -11.16
N ALA A 495 11.38 12.74 -12.32
CA ALA A 495 12.34 12.82 -13.45
C ALA A 495 13.56 13.71 -13.20
N HIS A 496 13.69 14.35 -12.03
CA HIS A 496 14.85 15.10 -11.58
C HIS A 496 15.96 14.18 -11.03
N ASN A 497 15.62 12.98 -10.54
CA ASN A 497 16.56 12.02 -9.96
C ASN A 497 16.35 10.61 -10.56
N ILE A 498 17.01 10.37 -11.68
CA ILE A 498 16.79 9.19 -12.52
C ILE A 498 17.25 7.90 -11.84
N ASP A 499 18.39 7.94 -11.15
CA ASP A 499 18.98 6.76 -10.51
C ASP A 499 18.15 6.38 -9.28
N LEU A 500 17.68 7.37 -8.50
CA LEU A 500 16.77 7.14 -7.37
C LEU A 500 15.45 6.54 -7.84
N TYR A 501 14.88 7.07 -8.92
CA TYR A 501 13.64 6.50 -9.47
C TYR A 501 13.83 5.04 -9.92
N ALA A 502 14.95 4.72 -10.56
CA ALA A 502 15.24 3.35 -10.99
C ALA A 502 15.28 2.39 -9.78
N TYR A 503 15.89 2.83 -8.69
CA TYR A 503 15.92 2.08 -7.44
C TYR A 503 14.51 1.94 -6.85
N ASN A 504 13.79 3.05 -6.68
CA ASN A 504 12.45 3.08 -6.10
C ASN A 504 11.46 2.23 -6.89
N PHE A 505 11.49 2.29 -8.23
CA PHE A 505 10.63 1.47 -9.08
C PHE A 505 10.92 -0.03 -8.91
N THR A 506 12.19 -0.40 -8.81
CA THR A 506 12.57 -1.81 -8.57
C THR A 506 12.05 -2.30 -7.22
N GLN A 507 12.18 -1.48 -6.18
CA GLN A 507 11.68 -1.81 -4.85
C GLN A 507 10.13 -1.83 -4.81
N LEU A 508 9.46 -0.89 -5.49
CA LEU A 508 8.00 -0.88 -5.61
C LEU A 508 7.48 -2.19 -6.22
N VAL A 509 8.01 -2.59 -7.36
CA VAL A 509 7.60 -3.84 -8.03
C VAL A 509 7.86 -5.06 -7.15
N SER A 510 9.02 -5.11 -6.50
CA SER A 510 9.40 -6.20 -5.59
C SER A 510 8.47 -6.27 -4.37
N SER A 511 8.21 -5.12 -3.72
CA SER A 511 7.37 -5.05 -2.53
C SER A 511 5.92 -5.42 -2.83
N TRP A 512 5.34 -4.93 -3.91
CA TRP A 512 3.97 -5.28 -4.28
C TRP A 512 3.83 -6.76 -4.61
N ARG A 513 4.78 -7.37 -5.32
CA ARG A 513 4.81 -8.81 -5.55
C ARG A 513 4.90 -9.61 -4.24
N HIS A 514 5.70 -9.14 -3.30
CA HIS A 514 5.82 -9.75 -1.96
C HIS A 514 4.49 -9.67 -1.19
N LEU A 515 3.83 -8.52 -1.19
CA LEU A 515 2.57 -8.28 -0.49
C LEU A 515 1.42 -9.12 -1.05
N TRP A 516 1.31 -9.22 -2.38
CA TRP A 516 0.35 -10.12 -3.02
C TRP A 516 0.76 -11.59 -2.98
N LYS A 517 2.01 -11.89 -2.56
CA LYS A 517 2.60 -13.24 -2.55
C LYS A 517 2.54 -13.90 -3.93
N GLU A 518 2.73 -13.10 -4.96
CA GLU A 518 2.63 -13.51 -6.35
C GLU A 518 3.56 -12.69 -7.24
N ASN A 519 4.19 -13.34 -8.23
CA ASN A 519 4.98 -12.65 -9.25
C ASN A 519 4.04 -11.99 -10.29
N LEU A 520 3.29 -10.97 -9.84
CA LEU A 520 2.34 -10.24 -10.69
C LEU A 520 3.03 -9.62 -11.90
N PRO A 521 2.46 -9.74 -13.12
CA PRO A 521 2.93 -9.02 -14.27
C PRO A 521 2.71 -7.51 -14.07
N PHE A 522 3.74 -6.73 -14.42
CA PHE A 522 3.76 -5.29 -14.24
C PHE A 522 3.95 -4.61 -15.60
N TYR A 523 2.95 -3.89 -16.06
CA TYR A 523 2.93 -3.19 -17.33
C TYR A 523 3.02 -1.70 -17.10
N PHE A 524 4.06 -1.03 -17.61
CA PHE A 524 4.22 0.39 -17.36
C PHE A 524 4.44 1.18 -18.65
N VAL A 525 4.19 2.49 -18.58
CA VAL A 525 4.31 3.39 -19.72
C VAL A 525 5.64 4.13 -19.68
N GLN A 526 6.42 4.06 -20.77
CA GLN A 526 7.53 4.99 -20.98
C GLN A 526 6.96 6.41 -21.10
N LEU A 527 7.52 7.39 -20.39
CA LEU A 527 7.02 8.76 -20.44
C LEU A 527 6.92 9.30 -21.86
N SER A 528 5.84 10.03 -22.15
CA SER A 528 5.67 10.76 -23.41
C SER A 528 6.73 11.85 -23.57
N SER A 529 7.01 12.26 -24.80
CA SER A 529 7.99 13.32 -25.04
C SER A 529 7.43 14.71 -24.66
N ILE A 530 8.28 15.52 -24.01
CA ILE A 530 8.00 16.90 -23.63
C ILE A 530 9.36 17.63 -23.57
N ASP A 531 9.38 18.94 -23.77
CA ASP A 531 10.63 19.71 -23.78
C ASP A 531 11.19 19.95 -22.36
N ARG A 532 11.77 18.88 -21.77
CA ARG A 532 12.45 18.89 -20.48
C ARG A 532 13.78 18.12 -20.57
N PRO A 533 14.91 18.68 -20.15
CA PRO A 533 16.26 18.11 -20.38
C PRO A 533 16.47 16.70 -19.83
N SER A 534 15.87 16.34 -18.69
CA SER A 534 16.02 15.01 -18.07
C SER A 534 15.27 13.90 -18.80
N TRP A 535 14.29 14.25 -19.65
CA TRP A 535 13.32 13.29 -20.22
C TRP A 535 13.93 12.17 -21.06
N PRO A 536 14.87 12.39 -22.00
CA PRO A 536 15.43 11.30 -22.79
C PRO A 536 16.22 10.31 -21.93
N TYR A 537 16.90 10.80 -20.90
CA TYR A 537 17.64 9.95 -19.96
C TYR A 537 16.66 9.10 -19.12
N PHE A 538 15.57 9.71 -18.66
CA PHE A 538 14.53 9.01 -17.90
C PHE A 538 13.84 7.93 -18.76
N ARG A 539 13.45 8.24 -19.99
CA ARG A 539 12.88 7.25 -20.91
C ARG A 539 13.81 6.07 -21.19
N ASN A 540 15.11 6.35 -21.38
CA ASN A 540 16.11 5.29 -21.58
C ASN A 540 16.32 4.45 -20.32
N MET A 541 16.27 5.06 -19.13
CA MET A 541 16.27 4.33 -17.85
C MET A 541 15.04 3.42 -17.75
N GLN A 542 13.84 3.90 -18.04
CA GLN A 542 12.61 3.09 -18.08
C GLN A 542 12.75 1.90 -19.04
N ARG A 543 13.39 2.10 -20.22
CA ARG A 543 13.69 1.00 -21.15
C ARG A 543 14.60 -0.05 -20.51
N LYS A 544 15.64 0.36 -19.79
CA LYS A 544 16.52 -0.58 -19.08
C LYS A 544 15.77 -1.38 -18.02
N LEU A 545 14.97 -0.73 -17.20
CA LEU A 545 14.13 -1.41 -16.18
C LEU A 545 13.21 -2.49 -16.77
N SER A 546 12.65 -2.24 -17.96
CA SER A 546 11.84 -3.25 -18.66
C SER A 546 12.61 -4.48 -19.14
N LEU A 547 13.94 -4.40 -19.21
CA LEU A 547 14.81 -5.51 -19.58
C LEU A 547 15.44 -6.20 -18.35
N GLU A 548 15.60 -5.47 -17.25
CA GLU A 548 16.31 -5.91 -16.06
C GLU A 548 15.36 -6.54 -15.02
N ILE A 549 14.11 -6.03 -14.91
CA ILE A 549 13.14 -6.56 -13.95
C ILE A 549 12.30 -7.64 -14.62
N PRO A 550 12.37 -8.91 -14.19
CA PRO A 550 11.59 -10.00 -14.78
C PRO A 550 10.08 -9.73 -14.69
N ASN A 551 9.31 -10.23 -15.65
CA ASN A 551 7.85 -10.10 -15.74
C ASN A 551 7.37 -8.64 -15.66
N THR A 552 8.14 -7.73 -16.28
CA THR A 552 7.86 -6.30 -16.35
C THR A 552 7.96 -5.84 -17.80
N PHE A 553 6.95 -5.12 -18.29
CA PHE A 553 6.79 -4.81 -19.71
C PHE A 553 6.46 -3.34 -19.92
N MET A 554 7.01 -2.72 -20.96
CA MET A 554 6.91 -1.28 -21.20
C MET A 554 6.15 -0.95 -22.48
N ALA A 555 5.12 -0.16 -22.38
CA ALA A 555 4.44 0.46 -23.52
C ALA A 555 5.08 1.81 -23.86
N ILE A 556 5.29 2.08 -25.14
CA ILE A 556 5.89 3.34 -25.59
C ILE A 556 4.81 4.41 -25.74
N SER A 557 5.11 5.65 -25.32
CA SER A 557 4.25 6.82 -25.51
C SER A 557 5.00 8.07 -26.00
N SER A 558 6.31 7.97 -26.24
CA SER A 558 7.13 9.11 -26.67
C SER A 558 6.67 9.74 -28.00
N ASP A 559 6.03 8.98 -28.87
CA ASP A 559 5.44 9.42 -30.14
C ASP A 559 4.14 10.22 -29.98
N LEU A 560 3.52 10.21 -28.82
CA LEU A 560 2.22 10.83 -28.51
C LEU A 560 2.34 12.09 -27.66
N GLY A 561 3.58 12.51 -27.33
CA GLY A 561 3.83 13.65 -26.46
C GLY A 561 3.47 15.01 -27.07
N ASP A 562 3.54 16.02 -26.23
CA ASP A 562 3.39 17.43 -26.57
C ASP A 562 4.58 18.21 -26.02
N SER A 563 5.08 19.23 -26.74
CA SER A 563 6.26 19.97 -26.32
C SER A 563 6.09 20.78 -25.04
N LEU A 564 4.88 21.20 -24.76
CA LEU A 564 4.51 22.08 -23.64
C LEU A 564 3.63 21.40 -22.59
N ASN A 565 2.81 20.43 -23.03
CA ASN A 565 1.83 19.79 -22.17
C ASN A 565 2.30 18.38 -21.74
N VAL A 566 2.45 18.19 -20.44
CA VAL A 566 2.83 16.89 -19.84
C VAL A 566 1.70 15.83 -19.95
N HIS A 567 0.49 16.26 -20.29
CA HIS A 567 -0.70 15.41 -20.40
C HIS A 567 -1.16 15.28 -21.88
N PRO A 568 -0.52 14.41 -22.70
CA PRO A 568 -0.99 14.20 -24.06
C PRO A 568 -2.42 13.62 -24.04
N THR A 569 -3.30 14.15 -24.89
CA THR A 569 -4.72 13.76 -24.91
C THR A 569 -5.01 12.44 -25.61
N HIS A 570 -4.10 11.97 -26.47
CA HIS A 570 -4.22 10.69 -27.19
C HIS A 570 -3.95 9.49 -26.26
N LYS A 571 -4.93 9.13 -25.43
CA LYS A 571 -4.81 8.05 -24.44
C LYS A 571 -5.12 6.65 -24.98
N GLN A 572 -5.96 6.55 -26.02
CA GLN A 572 -6.35 5.27 -26.62
C GLN A 572 -5.15 4.42 -27.06
N PRO A 573 -4.20 4.94 -27.86
CA PRO A 573 -3.07 4.13 -28.30
C PRO A 573 -2.22 3.60 -27.14
N ILE A 574 -2.13 4.35 -26.04
CA ILE A 574 -1.37 3.93 -24.86
C ILE A 574 -2.07 2.76 -24.16
N GLY A 575 -3.38 2.88 -23.91
CA GLY A 575 -4.18 1.80 -23.32
C GLY A 575 -4.17 0.53 -24.17
N GLU A 576 -4.26 0.67 -25.50
CA GLU A 576 -4.21 -0.46 -26.43
C GLU A 576 -2.82 -1.12 -26.47
N ARG A 577 -1.72 -0.35 -26.45
CA ARG A 577 -0.35 -0.89 -26.35
C ARG A 577 -0.12 -1.68 -25.07
N LEU A 578 -0.61 -1.20 -23.93
CA LEU A 578 -0.60 -1.94 -22.67
C LEU A 578 -1.40 -3.24 -22.79
N ALA A 579 -2.59 -3.19 -23.42
CA ALA A 579 -3.41 -4.37 -23.64
C ALA A 579 -2.74 -5.40 -24.55
N LEU A 580 -2.09 -4.98 -25.65
CA LEU A 580 -1.32 -5.88 -26.51
C LEU A 580 -0.20 -6.59 -25.75
N LEU A 581 0.53 -5.86 -24.90
CA LEU A 581 1.56 -6.47 -24.05
C LEU A 581 0.97 -7.50 -23.08
N ALA A 582 -0.18 -7.20 -22.46
CA ALA A 582 -0.88 -8.13 -21.57
C ALA A 582 -1.41 -9.34 -22.32
N LEU A 583 -2.02 -9.15 -23.50
CA LEU A 583 -2.50 -10.26 -24.36
C LEU A 583 -1.37 -11.21 -24.73
N LYS A 584 -0.21 -10.70 -25.08
CA LYS A 584 0.97 -11.52 -25.39
C LYS A 584 1.52 -12.25 -24.17
N ASN A 585 1.81 -11.51 -23.08
CA ASN A 585 2.62 -12.03 -21.98
C ASN A 585 1.80 -12.66 -20.85
N THR A 586 0.57 -12.23 -20.61
CA THR A 586 -0.32 -12.76 -19.56
C THR A 586 -1.37 -13.73 -20.13
N TYR A 587 -1.86 -13.47 -21.35
CA TYR A 587 -2.87 -14.32 -22.00
C TYR A 587 -2.28 -15.23 -23.08
N HIS A 588 -0.98 -15.15 -23.33
CA HIS A 588 -0.21 -16.00 -24.23
C HIS A 588 -0.72 -16.01 -25.68
N LYS A 589 -1.27 -14.87 -26.14
CA LYS A 589 -1.68 -14.72 -27.55
C LYS A 589 -0.46 -14.60 -28.45
N ASN A 590 -0.50 -15.25 -29.57
CA ASN A 590 0.54 -15.12 -30.61
C ASN A 590 0.32 -13.86 -31.46
N ILE A 591 0.73 -12.70 -30.91
CA ILE A 591 0.57 -11.38 -31.53
C ILE A 591 1.83 -10.55 -31.41
N VAL A 592 1.99 -9.58 -32.31
CA VAL A 592 3.01 -8.53 -32.22
C VAL A 592 2.53 -7.51 -31.19
N ALA A 593 3.27 -7.37 -30.07
CA ALA A 593 2.87 -6.50 -28.95
C ALA A 593 3.95 -5.45 -28.59
N ASN A 594 5.18 -5.65 -29.03
CA ASN A 594 6.29 -4.73 -28.78
C ASN A 594 6.66 -4.01 -30.07
N GLY A 595 7.02 -2.75 -29.99
CA GLY A 595 7.69 -2.03 -31.07
C GLY A 595 9.15 -2.45 -31.26
N PRO A 596 9.81 -1.94 -32.30
CA PRO A 596 11.21 -2.23 -32.56
C PRO A 596 12.09 -1.96 -31.35
N THR A 597 12.87 -2.95 -30.95
CA THR A 597 13.76 -2.85 -29.80
C THR A 597 15.20 -3.10 -30.26
N VAL A 598 16.10 -2.13 -30.04
CA VAL A 598 17.51 -2.27 -30.43
C VAL A 598 18.12 -3.52 -29.80
N GLN A 599 18.80 -4.31 -30.64
CA GLN A 599 19.45 -5.55 -30.24
C GLN A 599 20.98 -5.42 -30.30
N ASN A 600 21.50 -5.05 -31.46
CA ASN A 600 22.93 -4.86 -31.70
C ASN A 600 23.18 -3.57 -32.46
N VAL A 601 24.38 -3.03 -32.29
CA VAL A 601 24.90 -1.91 -33.08
C VAL A 601 26.33 -2.21 -33.46
N PHE A 602 26.61 -2.16 -34.76
CA PHE A 602 27.94 -2.43 -35.34
C PHE A 602 28.39 -1.25 -36.18
N GLN A 603 29.64 -0.89 -36.07
CA GLN A 603 30.25 0.10 -36.97
C GLN A 603 31.26 -0.55 -37.91
N SER A 604 31.14 -0.31 -39.21
CA SER A 604 32.09 -0.69 -40.25
C SER A 604 32.44 0.52 -41.10
N GLY A 605 33.60 1.08 -40.88
CA GLY A 605 34.05 2.26 -41.62
C GLY A 605 33.15 3.49 -41.39
N LYS A 606 32.41 3.90 -42.41
CA LYS A 606 31.45 5.01 -42.37
C LYS A 606 30.01 4.56 -42.13
N GLU A 607 29.74 3.28 -42.04
CA GLU A 607 28.43 2.74 -41.85
C GLU A 607 28.23 2.25 -40.40
N ILE A 608 27.02 2.50 -39.85
CA ILE A 608 26.60 1.97 -38.58
C ILE A 608 25.34 1.18 -38.84
N GLU A 609 25.42 -0.13 -38.62
CA GLU A 609 24.28 -1.05 -38.71
C GLU A 609 23.64 -1.23 -37.35
N ILE A 610 22.32 -1.11 -37.28
CA ILE A 610 21.51 -1.24 -36.07
C ILE A 610 20.49 -2.33 -36.31
N ASP A 611 20.61 -3.44 -35.58
CA ASP A 611 19.65 -4.56 -35.59
C ASP A 611 18.53 -4.33 -34.61
N PHE A 612 17.29 -4.63 -35.03
CA PHE A 612 16.14 -4.57 -34.17
C PHE A 612 15.47 -5.93 -34.05
N LYS A 613 15.06 -6.29 -32.82
CA LYS A 613 14.08 -7.36 -32.55
C LYS A 613 12.67 -6.78 -32.51
N ASN A 614 11.66 -7.64 -32.53
CA ASN A 614 10.22 -7.31 -32.55
C ASN A 614 9.80 -6.50 -33.81
N ALA A 615 10.49 -6.72 -34.90
CA ALA A 615 10.14 -6.20 -36.22
C ALA A 615 10.60 -7.20 -37.27
N GLU A 616 9.71 -7.68 -38.10
CA GLU A 616 10.06 -8.38 -39.35
C GLU A 616 10.42 -7.36 -40.42
N LYS A 617 9.71 -6.26 -40.42
CA LYS A 617 9.95 -5.11 -41.30
C LYS A 617 9.81 -3.80 -40.55
N LEU A 618 10.83 -2.97 -40.63
CA LEU A 618 10.80 -1.58 -40.15
C LEU A 618 10.19 -0.66 -41.20
N LYS A 619 9.55 0.39 -40.74
CA LYS A 619 9.05 1.50 -41.57
C LYS A 619 9.06 2.78 -40.76
N THR A 620 8.93 3.91 -41.42
CA THR A 620 8.63 5.18 -40.78
C THR A 620 7.13 5.46 -40.88
N ARG A 621 6.59 6.18 -39.92
CA ARG A 621 5.20 6.59 -39.90
C ARG A 621 4.90 7.46 -41.13
N ASN A 622 3.88 7.09 -41.90
CA ASN A 622 3.50 7.78 -43.14
C ASN A 622 4.59 7.77 -44.20
N ASN A 623 5.51 6.82 -44.21
CA ASN A 623 6.60 6.69 -45.18
C ASN A 623 7.46 7.96 -45.36
N LYS A 624 7.63 8.73 -44.29
CA LYS A 624 8.53 9.90 -44.24
C LYS A 624 9.99 9.48 -44.19
N PRO A 625 10.94 10.37 -44.50
CA PRO A 625 12.35 10.10 -44.28
C PRO A 625 12.63 9.73 -42.82
N LEU A 626 13.55 8.79 -42.61
CA LEU A 626 13.97 8.34 -41.28
C LEU A 626 14.54 9.48 -40.46
N THR A 627 14.06 9.68 -39.25
CA THR A 627 14.53 10.73 -38.32
C THR A 627 14.76 10.19 -36.91
N GLY A 628 15.32 11.02 -36.04
CA GLY A 628 15.46 10.73 -34.60
C GLY A 628 16.70 9.96 -34.21
N PHE A 629 17.62 9.68 -35.15
CA PHE A 629 18.94 9.09 -34.84
C PHE A 629 20.00 10.17 -34.68
N GLU A 630 20.81 9.99 -33.63
CA GLU A 630 22.00 10.78 -33.36
C GLU A 630 23.15 9.82 -32.97
N VAL A 631 24.37 10.27 -33.19
CA VAL A 631 25.58 9.53 -32.79
C VAL A 631 26.51 10.42 -31.99
N ILE A 632 27.24 9.83 -31.07
CA ILE A 632 28.30 10.49 -30.29
C ILE A 632 29.64 9.84 -30.65
N ASN A 633 30.58 10.63 -31.06
CA ASN A 633 31.95 10.13 -31.34
C ASN A 633 32.77 9.99 -30.04
N GLU A 634 33.99 9.49 -30.15
CA GLU A 634 34.93 9.35 -29.01
C GLU A 634 35.33 10.70 -28.37
N LYS A 635 35.15 11.82 -29.07
CA LYS A 635 35.42 13.18 -28.55
C LYS A 635 34.22 13.78 -27.81
N GLY A 636 33.07 13.10 -27.83
CA GLY A 636 31.82 13.60 -27.22
C GLY A 636 31.01 14.51 -28.14
N GLU A 637 31.37 14.66 -29.41
CA GLU A 637 30.61 15.48 -30.38
C GLU A 637 29.37 14.70 -30.83
N ILE A 638 28.22 15.40 -30.93
CA ILE A 638 26.91 14.85 -31.32
C ILE A 638 26.56 15.31 -32.71
N PHE A 639 26.12 14.41 -33.56
CA PHE A 639 25.63 14.73 -34.93
C PHE A 639 24.59 13.72 -35.39
N SER A 640 23.77 14.13 -36.36
CA SER A 640 22.62 13.36 -36.89
C SER A 640 22.99 12.82 -38.29
N PRO A 641 23.43 11.57 -38.43
CA PRO A 641 23.78 10.98 -39.74
C PRO A 641 22.52 10.69 -40.55
N LYS A 642 22.64 10.69 -41.86
CA LYS A 642 21.59 10.17 -42.73
C LYS A 642 21.45 8.67 -42.54
N GLY A 643 20.25 8.15 -42.65
CA GLY A 643 20.00 6.73 -42.49
C GLY A 643 18.93 6.20 -43.44
N GLU A 644 18.96 4.89 -43.65
CA GLU A 644 17.96 4.17 -44.41
C GLU A 644 17.53 2.90 -43.70
N ILE A 645 16.32 2.43 -43.99
CA ILE A 645 15.79 1.18 -43.48
C ILE A 645 16.07 0.06 -44.47
N LYS A 646 16.67 -1.03 -43.99
CA LYS A 646 16.87 -2.28 -44.74
C LYS A 646 16.20 -3.43 -44.01
N THR A 647 14.96 -3.75 -44.39
CA THR A 647 14.13 -4.81 -43.78
C THR A 647 13.94 -4.56 -42.29
N ASN A 648 14.67 -5.23 -41.40
CA ASN A 648 14.58 -5.12 -39.93
C ASN A 648 15.82 -4.40 -39.33
N LYS A 649 16.58 -3.68 -40.15
CA LYS A 649 17.79 -2.94 -39.76
C LYS A 649 17.69 -1.49 -40.16
N VAL A 650 18.46 -0.65 -39.49
CA VAL A 650 18.76 0.72 -39.88
C VAL A 650 20.24 0.83 -40.16
N ILE A 651 20.58 1.43 -41.31
CA ILE A 651 21.96 1.77 -41.67
C ILE A 651 22.09 3.29 -41.57
N LEU A 652 23.04 3.78 -40.76
CA LEU A 652 23.40 5.19 -40.69
C LEU A 652 24.70 5.44 -41.41
N TYR A 653 24.80 6.53 -42.15
CA TYR A 653 25.93 6.90 -42.99
C TYR A 653 26.64 8.12 -42.42
N LEU A 654 27.93 7.97 -42.05
CA LEU A 654 28.80 9.05 -41.58
C LEU A 654 29.44 9.77 -42.78
N ASP A 655 29.50 11.10 -42.73
CA ASP A 655 30.15 11.90 -43.77
C ASP A 655 31.65 11.60 -43.88
N LYS A 656 32.28 11.36 -42.75
CA LYS A 656 33.71 10.99 -42.64
C LYS A 656 33.91 9.75 -41.76
N LYS A 657 35.07 9.10 -41.88
CA LYS A 657 35.39 7.97 -41.01
C LYS A 657 35.70 8.49 -39.61
N GLU A 658 34.84 8.21 -38.68
CA GLU A 658 34.97 8.54 -37.24
C GLU A 658 34.62 7.33 -36.40
N LYS A 659 35.20 7.23 -35.21
CA LYS A 659 34.84 6.21 -34.24
C LYS A 659 33.66 6.72 -33.41
N ILE A 660 32.59 5.94 -33.37
CA ILE A 660 31.38 6.25 -32.65
C ILE A 660 31.38 5.51 -31.31
N SER A 661 31.10 6.24 -30.24
CA SER A 661 30.98 5.71 -28.88
C SER A 661 29.57 5.30 -28.53
N LYS A 662 28.55 6.05 -29.04
CA LYS A 662 27.13 5.78 -28.77
C LYS A 662 26.27 6.07 -29.99
N VAL A 663 25.17 5.30 -30.11
CA VAL A 663 24.04 5.60 -30.99
C VAL A 663 22.85 5.92 -30.12
N LEU A 664 22.12 6.97 -30.46
CA LEU A 664 20.93 7.46 -29.78
C LEU A 664 19.76 7.40 -30.75
N TYR A 665 18.57 7.10 -30.24
CA TYR A 665 17.32 7.20 -30.98
C TYR A 665 16.26 7.85 -30.11
N ALA A 666 15.51 8.82 -30.68
CA ALA A 666 14.48 9.60 -29.97
C ALA A 666 15.00 10.19 -28.64
N PHE A 667 16.29 10.55 -28.62
CA PHE A 667 17.01 10.94 -27.38
C PHE A 667 16.98 12.45 -27.12
N GLN A 668 16.02 13.13 -27.71
CA GLN A 668 15.74 14.53 -27.42
C GLN A 668 14.62 14.67 -26.41
N PRO A 669 14.56 15.75 -25.61
CA PRO A 669 13.47 16.00 -24.68
C PRO A 669 12.12 15.84 -25.33
N PHE A 670 11.79 16.66 -26.33
CA PHE A 670 10.67 16.49 -27.21
C PHE A 670 11.12 15.85 -28.54
N THR A 671 10.44 14.79 -28.97
CA THR A 671 10.77 14.06 -30.19
C THR A 671 9.54 13.74 -31.01
N ARG A 672 9.70 13.72 -32.34
CA ARG A 672 8.74 13.20 -33.32
C ARG A 672 9.35 12.00 -34.09
N ALA A 673 10.29 11.33 -33.47
CA ALA A 673 10.88 10.11 -34.01
C ALA A 673 9.78 9.10 -34.39
N ASP A 674 9.89 8.51 -35.58
CA ASP A 674 8.77 7.88 -36.26
C ASP A 674 9.04 6.43 -36.72
N LEU A 675 10.13 5.82 -36.26
CA LEU A 675 10.44 4.41 -36.52
C LEU A 675 9.41 3.49 -35.85
N GLU A 676 8.79 2.64 -36.65
CA GLU A 676 7.82 1.64 -36.19
C GLU A 676 8.02 0.30 -36.94
N ASN A 677 7.42 -0.76 -36.39
CA ASN A 677 7.38 -2.05 -37.07
C ASN A 677 6.17 -2.16 -38.03
N GLU A 678 6.01 -3.32 -38.66
CA GLU A 678 4.91 -3.64 -39.56
C GLU A 678 3.53 -3.48 -38.90
N ALA A 679 3.43 -3.72 -37.59
CA ALA A 679 2.19 -3.56 -36.81
C ALA A 679 1.90 -2.10 -36.40
N GLY A 680 2.74 -1.13 -36.77
CA GLY A 680 2.58 0.27 -36.39
C GLY A 680 2.94 0.58 -34.95
N LEU A 681 3.68 -0.30 -34.26
CA LEU A 681 4.14 -0.07 -32.90
C LEU A 681 5.46 0.70 -32.94
N PRO A 682 5.63 1.81 -32.18
CA PRO A 682 6.77 2.66 -32.25
C PRO A 682 8.00 2.08 -31.53
N ALA A 683 9.21 2.44 -32.00
CA ALA A 683 10.44 2.21 -31.27
C ALA A 683 10.54 3.19 -30.09
N GLY A 684 11.00 2.69 -28.95
CA GLY A 684 11.22 3.49 -27.75
C GLY A 684 12.57 4.24 -27.77
N THR A 685 12.69 5.25 -26.91
CA THR A 685 13.94 5.99 -26.70
C THR A 685 15.06 5.06 -26.25
N PHE A 686 16.24 5.13 -26.88
CA PHE A 686 17.40 4.39 -26.42
C PHE A 686 18.71 5.17 -26.59
N SER A 687 19.69 4.81 -25.74
CA SER A 687 21.10 5.08 -25.89
C SER A 687 21.84 3.74 -25.87
N TYR A 688 22.58 3.43 -26.93
CA TYR A 688 23.35 2.21 -27.07
C TYR A 688 24.82 2.52 -27.15
N LYS A 689 25.64 1.99 -26.23
CA LYS A 689 27.11 2.15 -26.24
C LYS A 689 27.71 1.08 -27.13
N LEU A 690 28.50 1.49 -28.14
CA LEU A 690 29.22 0.55 -28.99
C LEU A 690 30.30 -0.15 -28.16
N LYS A 691 30.39 -1.46 -28.32
CA LYS A 691 31.54 -2.21 -27.77
C LYS A 691 32.78 -1.82 -28.56
N GLN A 692 33.82 -1.35 -27.89
CA GLN A 692 35.11 -1.23 -28.54
C GLN A 692 35.53 -2.65 -28.96
N ALA A 693 35.89 -2.82 -30.24
CA ALA A 693 36.54 -4.06 -30.68
C ALA A 693 37.76 -4.26 -29.75
N GLY A 694 37.75 -5.38 -29.00
CA GLY A 694 38.72 -5.61 -27.94
C GLY A 694 40.15 -5.41 -28.45
N LYS A 695 40.97 -4.74 -27.62
CA LYS A 695 42.43 -4.82 -27.72
C LYS A 695 42.88 -6.21 -27.34
#